data_af440db0374075296ce644c8aca0e0f1
#
_entry.id   af440db0374075296ce644c8aca0e0f1
#
_cell.length_a   1.000
_cell.length_b   1.000
_cell.length_c   1.000
_cell.angle_alpha   90.00
_cell.angle_beta   90.00
_cell.angle_gamma   90.00
#
_symmetry.space_group_name_H-M   'P 1'
#
loop_
_entity.id
_entity.type
_entity.pdbx_description
1 polymer ?
#
loop_
_entity_poly.entity_id
_entity_poly.type
_entity_poly.pdbx_seq_one_letter_code
_entity_poly.pdbx_strand_id
1 'polypeptide(L)'
;MKLNCLNILQYTEAQLKYTHDVALKDATPQELHQALGQAVMMAISDNWNESKKLRRHQRKAYYISAEYLIGRLVYSNLYNLGILEEIKKLFAQRGVDLACLEEIEDAALGNGGLGRLAACFLDSAASCDIPLSGYGLRYKFGLFKQSFDEHGSQKENADDWSKFGDPWAYRRFKHTVKVRFPDHTVLAVPYDVPVIGYGTNNIGTLRLWQCEAEEELDFNAFNDQDYLRALQQKNKAEDITRVLYPNDSTWEGKRLRIKQQYVLSSASLQDILRLYKSIHGDDLSQFADFFTVQLNDTHPAMSIPELIRLLMVEGMGFEQAFDMARRTFSYTNHTVMSEALEKWNLDLLRSVVPEIVDIIIRIDEKLKREHPGLYVIKDNAAHMANLSVYVGSYVNGVAEIHSRILKEDCFKDWYAVFPERFQNKTNGVTPRRWLGLCNPELTQLIKYRIGGDFLSDLDRLNKLKPMIDDDMVLQFNKIKRIKKEQLCNVIHEREDIRLNPDFVFDVQVKRAHEYKRQLMNALSIVDIYFRLKDGSLRDFNPTVYIFGAKSAPGYARAKAVIRYINRIARMINNDPAVSDKLKVVFVQNYNCSYAEHIIPAADISEQISPAGTEASGTGNMKLMLNGAVTLGTLDGANVEIAQEAGMENEYIFGYTVEQINAMKDSYRARDIYDINDRLRKAINTLVDGTVPTDDAQKELFHALLDGAAWHKADHYFLLLDYASYMEKKLQANRDYSDRLAFGRKCLMNIASAAKFSSDRTIRQYAKEIWHVEPTQY
;
A
#
# COMPACT_ATOMS: atom_id res chain seq x y z
N MET A 1 11.05 15.39 21.36
CA MET A 1 11.01 16.82 20.99
C MET A 1 10.05 17.55 21.92
N LYS A 2 10.46 18.66 22.57
CA LYS A 2 9.53 19.44 23.39
C LYS A 2 9.04 20.65 22.58
N LEU A 3 7.80 20.59 22.11
CA LEU A 3 7.17 21.70 21.40
C LEU A 3 6.23 22.47 22.34
N ASN A 4 6.13 23.76 22.12
CA ASN A 4 5.19 24.60 22.85
C ASN A 4 3.85 24.66 22.09
N CYS A 5 2.83 23.92 22.56
CA CYS A 5 1.52 23.83 21.92
C CYS A 5 0.76 25.16 21.90
N LEU A 6 0.99 26.03 22.90
CA LEU A 6 0.42 27.39 22.90
C LEU A 6 0.99 28.23 21.76
N ASN A 7 2.29 28.13 21.46
CA ASN A 7 2.86 28.83 20.33
C ASN A 7 2.30 28.32 19.00
N ILE A 8 2.10 27.00 18.88
CA ILE A 8 1.47 26.41 17.68
C ILE A 8 0.06 26.96 17.49
N LEU A 9 -0.73 27.04 18.57
CA LEU A 9 -2.07 27.65 18.52
C LEU A 9 -2.00 29.13 18.09
N GLN A 10 -1.12 29.93 18.72
CA GLN A 10 -0.94 31.35 18.39
C GLN A 10 -0.53 31.56 16.94
N TYR A 11 0.38 30.72 16.43
CA TYR A 11 0.79 30.78 15.02
C TYR A 11 -0.36 30.36 14.08
N THR A 12 -1.17 29.38 14.48
CA THR A 12 -2.36 28.98 13.71
C THR A 12 -3.36 30.15 13.65
N GLU A 13 -3.67 30.79 14.79
CA GLU A 13 -4.54 31.97 14.83
C GLU A 13 -3.99 33.15 14.00
N ALA A 14 -2.66 33.39 14.07
CA ALA A 14 -2.01 34.42 13.28
C ALA A 14 -2.06 34.13 11.77
N GLN A 15 -1.83 32.89 11.36
CA GLN A 15 -1.92 32.46 9.96
C GLN A 15 -3.35 32.58 9.42
N LEU A 16 -4.37 32.15 10.18
CA LEU A 16 -5.77 32.29 9.80
C LEU A 16 -6.14 33.78 9.58
N LYS A 17 -5.74 34.64 10.50
CA LYS A 17 -6.00 36.07 10.39
C LYS A 17 -5.26 36.70 9.21
N TYR A 18 -3.97 36.35 9.02
CA TYR A 18 -3.14 36.96 7.98
C TYR A 18 -3.50 36.48 6.58
N THR A 19 -3.77 35.19 6.42
CA THR A 19 -3.95 34.56 5.10
C THR A 19 -5.40 34.53 4.64
N HIS A 20 -6.35 34.38 5.61
CA HIS A 20 -7.75 34.15 5.30
C HIS A 20 -8.71 35.20 5.89
N ASP A 21 -8.19 36.13 6.74
CA ASP A 21 -8.98 37.16 7.43
C ASP A 21 -10.15 36.57 8.27
N VAL A 22 -9.92 35.40 8.87
CA VAL A 22 -10.91 34.69 9.69
C VAL A 22 -10.39 34.44 11.11
N ALA A 23 -11.30 34.34 12.07
CA ALA A 23 -10.97 33.88 13.42
C ALA A 23 -10.99 32.35 13.48
N LEU A 24 -10.27 31.75 14.45
CA LEU A 24 -10.12 30.30 14.60
C LEU A 24 -11.47 29.56 14.60
N LYS A 25 -12.49 30.09 15.29
CA LYS A 25 -13.82 29.48 15.40
C LYS A 25 -14.65 29.53 14.11
N ASP A 26 -14.30 30.43 13.18
CA ASP A 26 -15.03 30.69 11.95
C ASP A 26 -14.30 30.08 10.73
N ALA A 27 -13.13 29.45 10.96
CA ALA A 27 -12.32 28.83 9.91
C ALA A 27 -12.97 27.55 9.37
N THR A 28 -12.93 27.37 8.08
CA THR A 28 -13.28 26.09 7.44
C THR A 28 -12.22 25.02 7.77
N PRO A 29 -12.55 23.71 7.68
CA PRO A 29 -11.58 22.65 7.88
C PRO A 29 -10.32 22.81 7.01
N GLN A 30 -10.47 23.29 5.77
CA GLN A 30 -9.37 23.48 4.82
C GLN A 30 -8.45 24.62 5.25
N GLU A 31 -8.99 25.77 5.64
CA GLU A 31 -8.23 26.91 6.16
C GLU A 31 -7.52 26.55 7.46
N LEU A 32 -8.22 25.84 8.37
CA LEU A 32 -7.65 25.36 9.63
C LEU A 32 -6.49 24.39 9.37
N HIS A 33 -6.66 23.44 8.44
CA HIS A 33 -5.61 22.48 8.05
C HIS A 33 -4.38 23.19 7.52
N GLN A 34 -4.55 24.19 6.64
CA GLN A 34 -3.44 24.98 6.11
C GLN A 34 -2.69 25.73 7.23
N ALA A 35 -3.41 26.45 8.05
CA ALA A 35 -2.82 27.25 9.13
C ALA A 35 -2.13 26.40 10.19
N LEU A 36 -2.77 25.32 10.65
CA LEU A 36 -2.20 24.40 11.64
C LEU A 36 -1.00 23.65 11.07
N GLY A 37 -1.08 23.16 9.82
CA GLY A 37 0.02 22.49 9.16
C GLY A 37 1.25 23.39 9.05
N GLN A 38 1.08 24.64 8.62
CA GLN A 38 2.18 25.62 8.54
C GLN A 38 2.77 25.95 9.91
N ALA A 39 1.92 26.07 10.95
CA ALA A 39 2.39 26.30 12.32
C ALA A 39 3.24 25.15 12.85
N VAL A 40 2.83 23.90 12.60
CA VAL A 40 3.59 22.70 12.97
C VAL A 40 4.90 22.64 12.18
N MET A 41 4.86 22.89 10.87
CA MET A 41 6.06 22.89 10.02
C MET A 41 7.09 23.92 10.46
N MET A 42 6.65 25.08 10.91
CA MET A 42 7.54 26.09 11.50
C MET A 42 8.13 25.59 12.81
N ALA A 43 7.31 25.00 13.69
CA ALA A 43 7.75 24.51 14.99
C ALA A 43 8.79 23.39 14.91
N ILE A 44 8.76 22.55 13.86
CA ILE A 44 9.69 21.44 13.68
C ILE A 44 10.92 21.77 12.82
N SER A 45 10.98 22.97 12.23
CA SER A 45 11.99 23.31 11.20
C SER A 45 13.44 23.14 11.68
N ASP A 46 13.73 23.54 12.90
CA ASP A 46 15.07 23.43 13.48
C ASP A 46 15.48 22.00 13.70
N ASN A 47 14.59 21.16 14.23
CA ASN A 47 14.83 19.74 14.44
C ASN A 47 15.02 19.00 13.09
N TRP A 48 14.26 19.38 12.08
CA TRP A 48 14.41 18.79 10.74
C TRP A 48 15.76 19.15 10.11
N ASN A 49 16.19 20.40 10.26
CA ASN A 49 17.51 20.84 9.81
C ASN A 49 18.64 20.16 10.60
N GLU A 50 18.50 20.03 11.92
CA GLU A 50 19.48 19.34 12.77
C GLU A 50 19.60 17.85 12.39
N SER A 51 18.49 17.17 12.16
CA SER A 51 18.47 15.78 11.67
C SER A 51 19.25 15.63 10.36
N LYS A 52 19.14 16.58 9.43
CA LYS A 52 19.92 16.59 8.18
C LYS A 52 21.40 16.79 8.42
N LYS A 53 21.79 17.67 9.35
CA LYS A 53 23.20 17.94 9.68
C LYS A 53 23.86 16.75 10.34
N LEU A 54 23.23 16.15 11.35
CA LEU A 54 23.76 14.99 12.09
C LEU A 54 24.05 13.81 11.14
N ARG A 55 23.19 13.59 10.15
CA ARG A 55 23.35 12.50 9.17
C ARG A 55 24.25 12.83 7.99
N ARG A 56 24.84 14.04 7.94
CA ARG A 56 25.52 14.53 6.72
C ARG A 56 26.66 13.63 6.28
N HIS A 57 27.47 13.13 7.20
CA HIS A 57 28.67 12.34 6.92
C HIS A 57 28.50 10.83 7.20
N GLN A 58 27.31 10.40 7.60
CA GLN A 58 27.01 9.00 7.81
C GLN A 58 26.70 8.27 6.50
N ARG A 59 26.91 6.97 6.46
CA ARG A 59 26.33 6.12 5.42
C ARG A 59 24.79 6.23 5.48
N LYS A 60 24.15 6.36 4.32
CA LYS A 60 22.71 6.60 4.20
C LYS A 60 22.08 5.65 3.21
N ALA A 61 20.82 5.31 3.50
CA ALA A 61 19.96 4.59 2.58
C ALA A 61 18.95 5.53 1.91
N TYR A 62 18.65 5.22 0.66
CA TYR A 62 17.61 5.89 -0.10
C TYR A 62 16.60 4.84 -0.58
N TYR A 63 15.31 5.11 -0.37
CA TYR A 63 14.23 4.22 -0.76
C TYR A 63 13.49 4.84 -1.94
N ILE A 64 13.67 4.28 -3.15
CA ILE A 64 13.04 4.79 -4.37
C ILE A 64 11.79 3.97 -4.64
N SER A 65 10.64 4.62 -4.66
CA SER A 65 9.35 3.99 -4.89
C SER A 65 8.45 4.84 -5.78
N ALA A 66 7.76 4.20 -6.73
CA ALA A 66 6.74 4.86 -7.55
C ALA A 66 5.53 5.31 -6.75
N GLU A 67 5.31 4.73 -5.56
CA GLU A 67 4.18 4.99 -4.69
C GLU A 67 4.62 5.32 -3.26
N TYR A 68 3.97 6.34 -2.67
CA TYR A 68 4.00 6.61 -1.25
C TYR A 68 2.59 6.94 -0.77
N LEU A 69 1.88 5.96 -0.24
CA LEU A 69 0.53 6.15 0.30
C LEU A 69 0.62 6.71 1.72
N ILE A 70 0.96 7.98 1.82
CA ILE A 70 1.17 8.67 3.11
C ILE A 70 -0.13 8.93 3.85
N GLY A 71 -1.26 9.07 3.14
CA GLY A 71 -2.55 9.34 3.73
C GLY A 71 -2.66 10.74 4.35
N ARG A 72 -3.60 10.93 5.25
CA ARG A 72 -3.77 12.19 5.99
C ARG A 72 -2.65 12.34 7.02
N LEU A 73 -1.92 13.47 6.97
CA LEU A 73 -0.73 13.68 7.80
C LEU A 73 -1.02 14.43 9.11
N VAL A 74 -2.07 15.24 9.17
CA VAL A 74 -2.30 16.11 10.34
C VAL A 74 -2.31 15.35 11.65
N TYR A 75 -3.13 14.30 11.77
CA TYR A 75 -3.22 13.54 13.02
C TYR A 75 -1.98 12.71 13.31
N SER A 76 -1.42 12.04 12.27
CA SER A 76 -0.23 11.22 12.46
C SER A 76 1.01 12.05 12.83
N ASN A 77 1.15 13.24 12.28
CA ASN A 77 2.25 14.15 12.64
C ASN A 77 2.10 14.65 14.09
N LEU A 78 0.89 15.10 14.48
CA LEU A 78 0.64 15.53 15.86
C LEU A 78 0.82 14.37 16.85
N TYR A 79 0.42 13.16 16.47
CA TYR A 79 0.58 11.95 17.27
C TYR A 79 2.07 11.59 17.49
N ASN A 80 2.85 11.54 16.40
CA ASN A 80 4.28 11.23 16.47
C ASN A 80 5.07 12.30 17.27
N LEU A 81 4.64 13.56 17.22
CA LEU A 81 5.17 14.64 18.04
C LEU A 81 4.76 14.54 19.52
N GLY A 82 3.79 13.68 19.86
CA GLY A 82 3.26 13.52 21.21
C GLY A 82 2.40 14.69 21.69
N ILE A 83 1.86 15.52 20.78
CA ILE A 83 1.12 16.74 21.10
C ILE A 83 -0.36 16.70 20.69
N LEU A 84 -0.84 15.60 20.10
CA LEU A 84 -2.20 15.51 19.56
C LEU A 84 -3.28 15.85 20.61
N GLU A 85 -3.22 15.24 21.78
CA GLU A 85 -4.25 15.43 22.82
C GLU A 85 -4.19 16.84 23.44
N GLU A 86 -2.99 17.42 23.58
CA GLU A 86 -2.84 18.79 24.06
C GLU A 86 -3.39 19.80 23.05
N ILE A 87 -3.09 19.62 21.76
CA ILE A 87 -3.64 20.45 20.68
C ILE A 87 -5.16 20.34 20.61
N LYS A 88 -5.74 19.13 20.66
CA LYS A 88 -7.21 18.94 20.73
C LYS A 88 -7.82 19.74 21.88
N LYS A 89 -7.23 19.64 23.08
CA LYS A 89 -7.70 20.36 24.27
C LYS A 89 -7.63 21.88 24.10
N LEU A 90 -6.54 22.40 23.58
CA LEU A 90 -6.36 23.84 23.36
C LEU A 90 -7.35 24.40 22.33
N PHE A 91 -7.61 23.67 21.25
CA PHE A 91 -8.57 24.05 20.23
C PHE A 91 -10.01 23.98 20.75
N ALA A 92 -10.35 22.93 21.52
CA ALA A 92 -11.66 22.83 22.18
C ALA A 92 -11.92 23.99 23.13
N GLN A 93 -10.92 24.49 23.88
CA GLN A 93 -11.01 25.68 24.70
C GLN A 93 -11.30 26.97 23.90
N ARG A 94 -11.02 26.97 22.63
CA ARG A 94 -11.33 28.04 21.67
C ARG A 94 -12.60 27.81 20.87
N GLY A 95 -13.36 26.75 21.21
CA GLY A 95 -14.64 26.41 20.57
C GLY A 95 -14.50 25.66 19.25
N VAL A 96 -13.34 25.07 18.97
CA VAL A 96 -13.08 24.28 17.73
C VAL A 96 -12.85 22.81 18.07
N ASP A 97 -13.65 21.93 17.48
CA ASP A 97 -13.39 20.49 17.51
C ASP A 97 -12.44 20.12 16.36
N LEU A 98 -11.29 19.57 16.72
CA LEU A 98 -10.27 19.17 15.73
C LEU A 98 -10.74 18.01 14.83
N ALA A 99 -11.84 17.31 15.21
CA ALA A 99 -12.45 16.28 14.38
C ALA A 99 -12.93 16.80 13.02
N CYS A 100 -13.18 18.11 12.87
CA CYS A 100 -13.49 18.72 11.57
C CYS A 100 -12.41 18.44 10.50
N LEU A 101 -11.15 18.19 10.90
CA LEU A 101 -10.07 17.85 9.98
C LEU A 101 -10.18 16.43 9.39
N GLU A 102 -11.18 15.63 9.79
CA GLU A 102 -11.50 14.37 9.11
C GLU A 102 -12.06 14.59 7.69
N GLU A 103 -12.54 15.78 7.38
CA GLU A 103 -12.93 16.18 6.02
C GLU A 103 -11.74 16.36 5.06
N ILE A 104 -10.52 16.49 5.59
CA ILE A 104 -9.32 16.67 4.74
C ILE A 104 -9.02 15.36 3.99
N GLU A 105 -8.86 15.48 2.67
CA GLU A 105 -8.56 14.37 1.79
C GLU A 105 -7.20 13.73 2.10
N ASP A 106 -7.11 12.42 1.88
CA ASP A 106 -5.84 11.71 1.94
C ASP A 106 -4.94 12.12 0.77
N ALA A 107 -3.65 12.30 1.01
CA ALA A 107 -2.67 12.35 -0.06
C ALA A 107 -2.51 10.94 -0.66
N ALA A 108 -3.32 10.62 -1.67
CA ALA A 108 -3.43 9.30 -2.28
C ALA A 108 -2.34 9.07 -3.34
N LEU A 109 -1.06 9.24 -2.96
CA LEU A 109 0.11 9.07 -3.83
C LEU A 109 0.56 7.61 -3.95
N GLY A 110 -0.35 6.68 -3.68
CA GLY A 110 -0.17 5.24 -3.80
C GLY A 110 -1.50 4.52 -3.97
N ASN A 111 -1.43 3.30 -4.47
CA ASN A 111 -2.63 2.50 -4.77
C ASN A 111 -3.00 1.53 -3.63
N GLY A 112 -2.00 0.92 -2.98
CA GLY A 112 -2.28 -0.15 -2.03
C GLY A 112 -1.08 -0.53 -1.16
N GLY A 113 -0.84 -1.84 -1.03
CA GLY A 113 0.17 -2.41 -0.13
C GLY A 113 1.57 -1.87 -0.34
N LEU A 114 2.02 -1.75 -1.59
CA LEU A 114 3.36 -1.28 -1.93
C LEU A 114 3.61 0.16 -1.46
N GLY A 115 2.68 1.07 -1.78
CA GLY A 115 2.82 2.49 -1.40
C GLY A 115 2.63 2.72 0.10
N ARG A 116 1.73 1.97 0.76
CA ARG A 116 1.56 2.06 2.21
C ARG A 116 2.74 1.46 2.96
N LEU A 117 3.34 0.38 2.46
CA LEU A 117 4.57 -0.19 3.00
C LEU A 117 5.71 0.83 2.97
N ALA A 118 5.92 1.49 1.83
CA ALA A 118 6.93 2.54 1.70
C ALA A 118 6.74 3.66 2.75
N ALA A 119 5.49 4.10 2.97
CA ALA A 119 5.17 5.08 4.00
C ALA A 119 5.43 4.55 5.42
N CYS A 120 5.10 3.28 5.72
CA CYS A 120 5.42 2.65 7.01
C CYS A 120 6.93 2.54 7.24
N PHE A 121 7.70 2.23 6.22
CA PHE A 121 9.16 2.12 6.33
C PHE A 121 9.81 3.47 6.62
N LEU A 122 9.33 4.56 6.02
CA LEU A 122 9.84 5.90 6.35
C LEU A 122 9.48 6.30 7.80
N ASP A 123 8.24 6.05 8.24
CA ASP A 123 7.82 6.28 9.63
C ASP A 123 8.71 5.49 10.62
N SER A 124 8.93 4.22 10.34
CA SER A 124 9.79 3.37 11.16
C SER A 124 11.25 3.77 11.14
N ALA A 125 11.78 4.15 9.98
CA ALA A 125 13.16 4.63 9.88
C ALA A 125 13.36 5.90 10.70
N ALA A 126 12.42 6.85 10.62
CA ALA A 126 12.45 8.05 11.43
C ALA A 126 12.35 7.74 12.92
N SER A 127 11.46 6.83 13.32
CA SER A 127 11.24 6.44 14.72
C SER A 127 12.37 5.59 15.31
N CYS A 128 13.13 4.88 14.47
CA CYS A 128 14.30 4.06 14.87
C CYS A 128 15.63 4.78 14.63
N ASP A 129 15.61 6.07 14.34
CA ASP A 129 16.80 6.90 14.08
C ASP A 129 17.68 6.42 12.91
N ILE A 130 17.12 5.64 11.99
CA ILE A 130 17.84 5.11 10.83
C ILE A 130 17.93 6.19 9.73
N PRO A 131 19.14 6.43 9.16
CA PRO A 131 19.37 7.43 8.14
C PRO A 131 18.80 7.01 6.77
N LEU A 132 17.46 7.03 6.64
CA LEU A 132 16.72 6.74 5.41
C LEU A 132 16.03 7.98 4.89
N SER A 133 16.09 8.17 3.56
CA SER A 133 15.27 9.16 2.84
C SER A 133 14.50 8.49 1.73
N GLY A 134 13.25 8.92 1.51
CA GLY A 134 12.41 8.43 0.42
C GLY A 134 12.48 9.33 -0.81
N TYR A 135 12.38 8.71 -2.00
CA TYR A 135 12.20 9.41 -3.28
C TYR A 135 10.98 8.84 -4.01
N GLY A 136 10.09 9.71 -4.45
CA GLY A 136 8.86 9.36 -5.15
C GLY A 136 8.42 10.41 -6.15
N LEU A 137 7.22 10.24 -6.72
CA LEU A 137 6.57 11.21 -7.59
C LEU A 137 5.42 11.91 -6.86
N ARG A 138 5.30 13.23 -7.08
CA ARG A 138 4.20 14.03 -6.57
C ARG A 138 3.10 14.10 -7.63
N TYR A 139 2.25 13.08 -7.64
CA TYR A 139 1.11 13.07 -8.56
C TYR A 139 0.13 14.19 -8.22
N LYS A 140 -0.30 14.94 -9.24
CA LYS A 140 -1.32 15.98 -9.06
C LYS A 140 -2.66 15.36 -8.65
N PHE A 141 -3.03 14.28 -9.33
CA PHE A 141 -4.18 13.46 -8.98
C PHE A 141 -3.66 12.12 -8.49
N GLY A 142 -4.06 11.73 -7.30
CA GLY A 142 -3.73 10.42 -6.74
C GLY A 142 -4.47 9.29 -7.45
N LEU A 143 -4.59 8.15 -6.81
CA LEU A 143 -5.51 7.12 -7.28
C LEU A 143 -6.93 7.71 -7.26
N PHE A 144 -7.68 7.56 -8.34
CA PHE A 144 -9.01 8.16 -8.54
C PHE A 144 -9.92 8.04 -7.30
N LYS A 145 -10.82 9.00 -7.12
CA LYS A 145 -11.97 8.87 -6.22
C LYS A 145 -12.98 7.91 -6.85
N GLN A 146 -13.35 6.89 -6.08
CA GLN A 146 -14.35 5.92 -6.50
C GLN A 146 -15.74 6.39 -6.07
N SER A 147 -16.69 6.32 -6.98
CA SER A 147 -18.12 6.34 -6.72
C SER A 147 -18.80 5.19 -7.45
N PHE A 148 -20.07 4.96 -7.15
CA PHE A 148 -20.87 3.95 -7.85
C PHE A 148 -22.01 4.63 -8.61
N ASP A 149 -22.34 4.08 -9.79
CA ASP A 149 -23.54 4.45 -10.51
C ASP A 149 -24.79 3.77 -9.92
N GLU A 150 -25.94 4.06 -10.50
CA GLU A 150 -27.23 3.46 -10.14
C GLU A 150 -27.26 1.93 -10.26
N HIS A 151 -26.37 1.36 -11.08
CA HIS A 151 -26.25 -0.08 -11.29
C HIS A 151 -25.19 -0.73 -10.37
N GLY A 152 -24.52 0.05 -9.53
CA GLY A 152 -23.46 -0.41 -8.64
C GLY A 152 -22.08 -0.56 -9.28
N SER A 153 -21.91 0.02 -10.50
CA SER A 153 -20.62 -0.02 -11.22
C SER A 153 -19.68 1.05 -10.72
N GLN A 154 -18.39 0.73 -10.66
CA GLN A 154 -17.35 1.70 -10.30
C GLN A 154 -17.26 2.80 -11.34
N LYS A 155 -17.28 4.05 -10.85
CA LYS A 155 -16.90 5.27 -11.57
C LYS A 155 -15.62 5.83 -11.00
N GLU A 156 -14.75 6.30 -11.88
CA GLU A 156 -13.49 6.93 -11.53
C GLU A 156 -13.60 8.45 -11.71
N ASN A 157 -13.31 9.19 -10.62
CA ASN A 157 -13.28 10.65 -10.61
C ASN A 157 -11.88 11.13 -10.23
N ALA A 158 -11.51 12.32 -10.68
CA ALA A 158 -10.22 12.91 -10.33
C ALA A 158 -10.11 13.12 -8.81
N ASP A 159 -9.00 12.67 -8.24
CA ASP A 159 -8.67 12.88 -6.83
C ASP A 159 -7.68 14.05 -6.70
N ASP A 160 -8.20 15.27 -6.73
CA ASP A 160 -7.42 16.50 -6.57
C ASP A 160 -7.17 16.77 -5.07
N TRP A 161 -6.35 15.91 -4.46
CA TRP A 161 -6.05 15.93 -3.04
C TRP A 161 -5.40 17.22 -2.55
N SER A 162 -4.69 17.92 -3.43
CA SER A 162 -3.98 19.16 -3.13
C SER A 162 -4.71 20.43 -3.55
N LYS A 163 -6.00 20.33 -3.94
CA LYS A 163 -6.79 21.47 -4.44
C LYS A 163 -6.79 22.68 -3.51
N PHE A 164 -6.82 22.43 -2.20
CA PHE A 164 -6.81 23.49 -1.19
C PHE A 164 -5.40 23.75 -0.60
N GLY A 165 -4.36 23.28 -1.28
CA GLY A 165 -2.98 23.40 -0.85
C GLY A 165 -2.47 22.15 -0.11
N ASP A 166 -1.17 22.16 0.14
CA ASP A 166 -0.45 21.10 0.85
C ASP A 166 0.53 21.76 1.84
N PRO A 167 0.13 21.95 3.12
CA PRO A 167 0.96 22.63 4.10
C PRO A 167 2.16 21.78 4.56
N TRP A 168 2.19 20.47 4.23
CA TRP A 168 3.20 19.53 4.70
C TRP A 168 4.40 19.41 3.76
N ALA A 169 4.39 20.10 2.60
CA ALA A 169 5.47 19.99 1.62
C ALA A 169 6.14 21.33 1.36
N TYR A 170 7.48 21.33 1.37
CA TYR A 170 8.28 22.49 0.94
C TYR A 170 8.83 22.29 -0.47
N ARG A 171 8.47 23.16 -1.41
CA ARG A 171 9.07 23.25 -2.73
C ARG A 171 10.54 23.67 -2.61
N ARG A 172 11.46 22.83 -3.08
CA ARG A 172 12.91 23.06 -3.05
C ARG A 172 13.45 23.51 -4.40
N PHE A 173 13.02 24.66 -4.87
CA PHE A 173 13.33 25.18 -6.20
C PHE A 173 14.83 25.07 -6.57
N LYS A 174 15.75 25.37 -5.65
CA LYS A 174 17.20 25.28 -5.87
C LYS A 174 17.72 23.87 -6.16
N HIS A 175 16.93 22.85 -5.91
CA HIS A 175 17.27 21.45 -6.17
C HIS A 175 16.55 20.87 -7.39
N THR A 176 15.98 21.74 -8.23
CA THR A 176 15.37 21.33 -9.49
C THR A 176 16.45 20.74 -10.41
N VAL A 177 16.13 19.61 -11.04
CA VAL A 177 16.99 18.93 -12.01
C VAL A 177 16.28 18.81 -13.36
N LYS A 178 17.08 18.77 -14.42
CA LYS A 178 16.58 18.56 -15.79
C LYS A 178 16.61 17.08 -16.14
N VAL A 179 15.51 16.58 -16.64
CA VAL A 179 15.42 15.24 -17.23
C VAL A 179 15.14 15.38 -18.72
N ARG A 180 16.02 14.82 -19.55
CA ARG A 180 15.99 14.97 -21.00
C ARG A 180 15.36 13.75 -21.65
N PHE A 181 14.46 14.00 -22.58
CA PHE A 181 13.91 13.04 -23.52
C PHE A 181 14.32 13.41 -24.95
N PRO A 182 14.22 12.54 -25.93
CA PRO A 182 14.61 12.84 -27.30
C PRO A 182 13.90 14.06 -27.91
N ASP A 183 12.65 14.31 -27.53
CA ASP A 183 11.76 15.33 -28.08
C ASP A 183 11.53 16.56 -27.17
N HIS A 184 11.91 16.48 -25.88
CA HIS A 184 11.72 17.58 -24.93
C HIS A 184 12.52 17.36 -23.64
N THR A 185 12.65 18.42 -22.88
CA THR A 185 13.24 18.41 -21.53
C THR A 185 12.15 18.76 -20.51
N VAL A 186 12.19 18.14 -19.35
CA VAL A 186 11.31 18.49 -18.23
C VAL A 186 12.14 18.92 -17.02
N LEU A 187 11.58 19.83 -16.23
CA LEU A 187 12.08 20.21 -14.93
C LEU A 187 11.46 19.30 -13.87
N ALA A 188 12.26 18.47 -13.23
CA ALA A 188 11.83 17.74 -12.05
C ALA A 188 12.06 18.62 -10.81
N VAL A 189 10.97 19.13 -10.26
CA VAL A 189 10.98 20.05 -9.11
C VAL A 189 10.67 19.27 -7.84
N PRO A 190 11.56 19.28 -6.83
CA PRO A 190 11.37 18.49 -5.63
C PRO A 190 10.52 19.22 -4.58
N TYR A 191 9.65 18.45 -3.94
CA TYR A 191 8.88 18.82 -2.76
C TYR A 191 9.30 17.93 -1.61
N ASP A 192 9.80 18.50 -0.53
CA ASP A 192 10.23 17.81 0.68
C ASP A 192 9.10 17.75 1.70
N VAL A 193 8.73 16.53 2.10
CA VAL A 193 7.75 16.24 3.15
C VAL A 193 8.52 15.71 4.37
N PRO A 194 8.32 16.26 5.59
CA PRO A 194 8.95 15.71 6.79
C PRO A 194 8.33 14.39 7.18
N VAL A 195 9.16 13.46 7.63
CA VAL A 195 8.73 12.19 8.22
C VAL A 195 9.11 12.24 9.69
N ILE A 196 8.14 12.49 10.54
CA ILE A 196 8.35 12.75 11.96
C ILE A 196 8.49 11.43 12.71
N GLY A 197 9.63 11.22 13.38
CA GLY A 197 9.87 10.07 14.23
C GLY A 197 9.07 10.14 15.53
N TYR A 198 8.57 9.00 15.98
CA TYR A 198 7.86 8.84 17.24
C TYR A 198 8.86 8.63 18.39
N GLY A 199 8.71 9.41 19.47
CA GLY A 199 9.56 9.26 20.68
C GLY A 199 11.03 9.67 20.50
N THR A 200 11.37 10.36 19.41
CA THR A 200 12.72 10.82 19.08
C THR A 200 12.72 12.27 18.62
N ASN A 201 13.91 12.86 18.46
CA ASN A 201 14.09 14.16 17.82
C ASN A 201 14.29 14.07 16.31
N ASN A 202 14.37 12.86 15.78
CA ASN A 202 14.65 12.61 14.38
C ASN A 202 13.48 12.97 13.47
N ILE A 203 13.79 13.66 12.37
CA ILE A 203 12.84 13.92 11.29
C ILE A 203 13.50 13.49 9.98
N GLY A 204 12.91 12.47 9.33
CA GLY A 204 13.28 12.01 8.00
C GLY A 204 12.77 12.95 6.90
N THR A 205 13.09 12.61 5.65
CA THR A 205 12.62 13.36 4.48
C THR A 205 12.09 12.41 3.42
N LEU A 206 10.88 12.69 2.93
CA LEU A 206 10.35 12.16 1.70
C LEU A 206 10.43 13.25 0.63
N ARG A 207 11.20 13.03 -0.44
CA ARG A 207 11.31 13.94 -1.59
C ARG A 207 10.45 13.43 -2.73
N LEU A 208 9.49 14.25 -3.15
CA LEU A 208 8.55 13.95 -4.22
C LEU A 208 8.83 14.87 -5.42
N TRP A 209 8.99 14.27 -6.60
CA TRP A 209 9.25 14.99 -7.83
C TRP A 209 7.96 15.36 -8.55
N GLN A 210 7.81 16.62 -8.92
CA GLN A 210 6.77 17.13 -9.80
C GLN A 210 7.40 17.62 -11.09
N CYS A 211 6.85 17.22 -12.23
CA CYS A 211 7.33 17.66 -13.53
C CYS A 211 6.70 18.98 -13.94
N GLU A 212 7.53 19.89 -14.43
CA GLU A 212 7.17 21.20 -14.95
C GLU A 212 7.87 21.42 -16.31
N ALA A 213 7.28 22.24 -17.19
CA ALA A 213 7.91 22.60 -18.45
C ALA A 213 9.02 23.63 -18.24
N GLU A 214 10.00 23.68 -19.18
CA GLU A 214 10.95 24.80 -19.24
C GLU A 214 10.25 26.10 -19.67
N GLU A 215 9.28 26.00 -20.58
CA GLU A 215 8.39 27.07 -20.99
C GLU A 215 6.95 26.70 -20.67
N GLU A 216 6.32 27.44 -19.78
CA GLU A 216 4.94 27.22 -19.33
C GLU A 216 3.90 27.62 -20.37
N LEU A 217 4.25 28.58 -21.27
CA LEU A 217 3.35 29.12 -22.26
C LEU A 217 4.12 29.56 -23.52
N ASP A 218 3.79 29.00 -24.67
CA ASP A 218 4.20 29.59 -25.98
C ASP A 218 3.35 30.85 -26.23
N PHE A 219 3.94 32.00 -25.92
CA PHE A 219 3.24 33.28 -25.99
C PHE A 219 2.85 33.66 -27.42
N ASN A 220 3.61 33.23 -28.43
CA ASN A 220 3.29 33.50 -29.83
C ASN A 220 2.06 32.68 -30.25
N ALA A 221 2.02 31.40 -29.95
CA ALA A 221 0.86 30.55 -30.20
C ALA A 221 -0.38 31.07 -29.45
N PHE A 222 -0.24 31.58 -28.24
CA PHE A 222 -1.33 32.17 -27.48
C PHE A 222 -1.87 33.43 -28.15
N ASN A 223 -0.98 34.32 -28.64
CA ASN A 223 -1.38 35.53 -29.41
C ASN A 223 -2.06 35.17 -30.73
N ASP A 224 -1.65 34.07 -31.36
CA ASP A 224 -2.25 33.56 -32.58
C ASP A 224 -3.60 32.84 -32.35
N GLN A 225 -4.07 32.81 -31.06
CA GLN A 225 -5.30 32.16 -30.62
C GLN A 225 -5.27 30.62 -30.75
N ASP A 226 -4.10 30.01 -30.91
CA ASP A 226 -3.87 28.58 -30.84
C ASP A 226 -3.58 28.17 -29.39
N TYR A 227 -4.60 28.19 -28.54
CA TYR A 227 -4.50 27.95 -27.11
C TYR A 227 -4.06 26.52 -26.80
N LEU A 228 -4.35 25.53 -27.63
CA LEU A 228 -3.91 24.15 -27.43
C LEU A 228 -2.42 24.02 -27.66
N ARG A 229 -1.90 24.62 -28.73
CA ARG A 229 -0.48 24.65 -29.04
C ARG A 229 0.28 25.45 -27.97
N ALA A 230 -0.28 26.58 -27.53
CA ALA A 230 0.30 27.41 -26.50
C ALA A 230 0.62 26.66 -25.19
N LEU A 231 -0.14 25.63 -24.82
CA LEU A 231 0.03 24.81 -23.63
C LEU A 231 0.66 23.44 -23.91
N GLN A 232 1.09 23.14 -25.11
CA GLN A 232 1.55 21.80 -25.49
C GLN A 232 2.77 21.35 -24.69
N GLN A 233 3.78 22.21 -24.51
CA GLN A 233 4.98 21.91 -23.74
C GLN A 233 4.63 21.67 -22.25
N LYS A 234 3.83 22.56 -21.69
CA LYS A 234 3.32 22.42 -20.33
C LYS A 234 2.61 21.08 -20.13
N ASN A 235 1.66 20.73 -20.97
CA ASN A 235 0.91 19.49 -20.86
C ASN A 235 1.82 18.27 -20.99
N LYS A 236 2.77 18.24 -21.92
CA LYS A 236 3.73 17.15 -22.08
C LYS A 236 4.56 16.91 -20.81
N ALA A 237 5.00 17.97 -20.14
CA ALA A 237 5.78 17.86 -18.90
C ALA A 237 4.89 17.42 -17.72
N GLU A 238 3.76 18.11 -17.50
CA GLU A 238 2.89 17.83 -16.37
C GLU A 238 2.23 16.44 -16.43
N ASP A 239 1.94 15.91 -17.62
CA ASP A 239 1.32 14.59 -17.81
C ASP A 239 2.15 13.48 -17.15
N ILE A 240 3.48 13.63 -17.05
CA ILE A 240 4.36 12.65 -16.43
C ILE A 240 4.02 12.45 -14.94
N THR A 241 3.66 13.52 -14.24
CA THR A 241 3.29 13.44 -12.82
C THR A 241 1.81 13.79 -12.57
N ARG A 242 0.97 13.72 -13.61
CA ARG A 242 -0.44 14.10 -13.49
C ARG A 242 -1.27 13.06 -12.76
N VAL A 243 -1.14 11.80 -13.11
CA VAL A 243 -1.96 10.70 -12.58
C VAL A 243 -1.10 9.50 -12.22
N LEU A 244 -1.38 8.90 -11.05
CA LEU A 244 -0.82 7.62 -10.64
C LEU A 244 -1.40 6.49 -11.50
N TYR A 245 -0.54 5.66 -12.11
CA TYR A 245 -0.90 4.53 -12.96
C TYR A 245 -1.84 4.90 -14.12
N PRO A 246 -1.37 5.68 -15.10
CA PRO A 246 -2.13 5.91 -16.32
C PRO A 246 -2.39 4.59 -17.04
N ASN A 247 -3.49 4.54 -17.80
CA ASN A 247 -3.82 3.38 -18.62
C ASN A 247 -2.69 3.10 -19.63
N ASP A 248 -2.20 1.88 -19.66
CA ASP A 248 -1.09 1.41 -20.50
C ASP A 248 -1.50 0.36 -21.56
N SER A 249 -2.78 0.33 -21.92
CA SER A 249 -3.29 -0.56 -22.97
C SER A 249 -2.74 -0.22 -24.37
N THR A 250 -2.28 1.01 -24.58
CA THR A 250 -1.70 1.53 -25.83
C THR A 250 -0.22 1.83 -25.71
N TRP A 251 0.45 2.03 -26.84
CA TRP A 251 1.86 2.47 -26.86
C TRP A 251 2.05 3.82 -26.16
N GLU A 252 1.14 4.76 -26.34
CA GLU A 252 1.24 6.06 -25.71
C GLU A 252 1.13 5.98 -24.17
N GLY A 253 0.21 5.17 -23.67
CA GLY A 253 0.11 4.92 -22.24
C GLY A 253 1.36 4.24 -21.66
N LYS A 254 1.92 3.26 -22.37
CA LYS A 254 3.19 2.62 -22.01
C LYS A 254 4.37 3.60 -22.03
N ARG A 255 4.46 4.47 -23.05
CA ARG A 255 5.47 5.54 -23.12
C ARG A 255 5.37 6.48 -21.92
N LEU A 256 4.16 6.87 -21.53
CA LEU A 256 3.95 7.71 -20.36
C LEU A 256 4.43 7.03 -19.07
N ARG A 257 4.14 5.74 -18.87
CA ARG A 257 4.65 4.98 -17.73
C ARG A 257 6.17 4.88 -17.71
N ILE A 258 6.80 4.66 -18.86
CA ILE A 258 8.28 4.67 -18.97
C ILE A 258 8.83 6.05 -18.58
N LYS A 259 8.20 7.15 -19.04
CA LYS A 259 8.60 8.51 -18.66
C LYS A 259 8.49 8.74 -17.15
N GLN A 260 7.40 8.29 -16.50
CA GLN A 260 7.25 8.35 -15.05
C GLN A 260 8.39 7.62 -14.32
N GLN A 261 8.68 6.37 -14.70
CA GLN A 261 9.75 5.58 -14.10
C GLN A 261 11.13 6.19 -14.33
N TYR A 262 11.37 6.74 -15.51
CA TYR A 262 12.65 7.37 -15.83
C TYR A 262 12.86 8.69 -15.07
N VAL A 263 11.84 9.55 -14.98
CA VAL A 263 11.93 10.79 -14.17
C VAL A 263 12.19 10.44 -12.71
N LEU A 264 11.45 9.48 -12.15
CA LEU A 264 11.68 9.02 -10.78
C LEU A 264 13.15 8.61 -10.57
N SER A 265 13.68 7.80 -11.47
CA SER A 265 15.05 7.28 -11.39
C SER A 265 16.11 8.37 -11.60
N SER A 266 16.00 9.09 -12.70
CA SER A 266 17.01 10.09 -13.12
C SER A 266 17.05 11.27 -12.16
N ALA A 267 15.90 11.85 -11.80
CA ALA A 267 15.85 12.99 -10.88
C ALA A 267 16.41 12.62 -9.50
N SER A 268 16.05 11.45 -8.98
CA SER A 268 16.54 10.97 -7.69
C SER A 268 18.05 10.77 -7.68
N LEU A 269 18.59 10.12 -8.71
CA LEU A 269 20.03 9.86 -8.80
C LEU A 269 20.86 11.13 -9.04
N GLN A 270 20.38 12.07 -9.87
CA GLN A 270 21.03 13.36 -10.03
C GLN A 270 21.11 14.12 -8.69
N ASP A 271 20.06 14.09 -7.89
CA ASP A 271 20.04 14.72 -6.58
C ASP A 271 20.96 14.02 -5.57
N ILE A 272 20.98 12.69 -5.57
CA ILE A 272 21.87 11.88 -4.71
C ILE A 272 23.34 12.15 -5.08
N LEU A 273 23.68 12.18 -6.36
CA LEU A 273 25.03 12.53 -6.84
C LEU A 273 25.42 13.97 -6.46
N ARG A 274 24.51 14.93 -6.65
CA ARG A 274 24.72 16.32 -6.22
C ARG A 274 24.99 16.41 -4.72
N LEU A 275 24.22 15.65 -3.91
CA LEU A 275 24.42 15.61 -2.47
C LEU A 275 25.78 15.01 -2.12
N TYR A 276 26.15 13.88 -2.76
CA TYR A 276 27.47 13.27 -2.55
C TYR A 276 28.59 14.28 -2.82
N LYS A 277 28.60 14.90 -4.01
CA LYS A 277 29.61 15.89 -4.40
C LYS A 277 29.68 17.06 -3.43
N SER A 278 28.56 17.52 -2.91
CA SER A 278 28.54 18.63 -1.92
C SER A 278 29.15 18.28 -0.56
N ILE A 279 29.37 17.01 -0.27
CA ILE A 279 29.88 16.51 1.01
C ILE A 279 31.28 15.93 0.85
N HIS A 280 31.53 15.16 -0.22
CA HIS A 280 32.73 14.34 -0.42
C HIS A 280 33.60 14.84 -1.60
N GLY A 281 33.15 15.85 -2.36
CA GLY A 281 33.86 16.34 -3.55
C GLY A 281 33.53 15.52 -4.80
N ASP A 282 34.27 15.76 -5.87
CA ASP A 282 34.00 15.20 -7.20
C ASP A 282 34.50 13.76 -7.40
N ASP A 283 35.33 13.24 -6.48
CA ASP A 283 35.78 11.84 -6.55
C ASP A 283 34.64 10.90 -6.15
N LEU A 284 34.08 10.20 -7.13
CA LEU A 284 32.97 9.26 -6.95
C LEU A 284 33.41 7.84 -6.61
N SER A 285 34.71 7.58 -6.43
CA SER A 285 35.25 6.23 -6.16
C SER A 285 34.68 5.57 -4.88
N GLN A 286 34.27 6.37 -3.90
CA GLN A 286 33.70 5.94 -2.63
C GLN A 286 32.16 6.13 -2.55
N PHE A 287 31.50 6.39 -3.68
CA PHE A 287 30.06 6.68 -3.68
C PHE A 287 29.24 5.59 -2.98
N ALA A 288 29.47 4.32 -3.28
CA ALA A 288 28.77 3.19 -2.68
C ALA A 288 29.16 2.92 -1.21
N ASP A 289 30.24 3.51 -0.69
CA ASP A 289 30.60 3.39 0.73
C ASP A 289 29.72 4.27 1.62
N PHE A 290 29.24 5.37 1.07
CA PHE A 290 28.38 6.32 1.78
C PHE A 290 26.89 6.19 1.44
N PHE A 291 26.55 5.75 0.24
CA PHE A 291 25.18 5.71 -0.22
C PHE A 291 24.76 4.34 -0.72
N THR A 292 23.57 3.90 -0.30
CA THR A 292 22.91 2.70 -0.79
C THR A 292 21.48 3.01 -1.18
N VAL A 293 20.96 2.32 -2.17
CA VAL A 293 19.63 2.57 -2.76
C VAL A 293 18.82 1.28 -2.77
N GLN A 294 17.66 1.31 -2.13
CA GLN A 294 16.68 0.22 -2.20
C GLN A 294 15.66 0.51 -3.28
N LEU A 295 15.53 -0.42 -4.21
CA LEU A 295 14.52 -0.39 -5.27
C LEU A 295 13.24 -1.10 -4.79
N ASN A 296 12.15 -0.35 -4.70
CA ASN A 296 10.85 -0.87 -4.29
C ASN A 296 10.09 -1.37 -5.52
N ASP A 297 10.15 -2.67 -5.77
CA ASP A 297 9.71 -3.35 -6.98
C ASP A 297 10.54 -2.95 -8.23
N THR A 298 10.05 -3.28 -9.41
CA THR A 298 10.72 -3.01 -10.70
C THR A 298 10.50 -1.60 -11.23
N HIS A 299 9.53 -0.85 -10.70
CA HIS A 299 9.24 0.50 -11.16
C HIS A 299 10.47 1.43 -11.17
N PRO A 300 11.36 1.43 -10.15
CA PRO A 300 12.57 2.21 -10.15
C PRO A 300 13.80 1.48 -10.74
N ALA A 301 13.65 0.33 -11.39
CA ALA A 301 14.77 -0.48 -11.90
C ALA A 301 15.62 0.26 -12.96
N MET A 302 15.03 1.25 -13.66
CA MET A 302 15.79 2.13 -14.57
C MET A 302 16.88 2.94 -13.85
N SER A 303 16.82 3.03 -12.52
CA SER A 303 17.89 3.65 -11.72
C SER A 303 19.25 2.96 -11.92
N ILE A 304 19.26 1.64 -12.19
CA ILE A 304 20.49 0.90 -12.40
C ILE A 304 21.25 1.38 -13.64
N PRO A 305 20.70 1.30 -14.86
CA PRO A 305 21.39 1.80 -16.04
C PRO A 305 21.59 3.32 -16.01
N GLU A 306 20.69 4.08 -15.36
CA GLU A 306 20.84 5.52 -15.23
C GLU A 306 22.03 5.91 -14.35
N LEU A 307 22.27 5.24 -13.22
CA LEU A 307 23.45 5.49 -12.42
C LEU A 307 24.73 5.21 -13.20
N ILE A 308 24.77 4.08 -13.93
CA ILE A 308 25.90 3.72 -14.79
C ILE A 308 26.14 4.83 -15.82
N ARG A 309 25.09 5.29 -16.51
CA ARG A 309 25.16 6.39 -17.48
C ARG A 309 25.70 7.67 -16.84
N LEU A 310 25.16 8.06 -15.71
CA LEU A 310 25.58 9.28 -15.00
C LEU A 310 27.06 9.20 -14.56
N LEU A 311 27.51 8.08 -14.01
CA LEU A 311 28.91 7.85 -13.65
C LEU A 311 29.85 7.87 -14.85
N MET A 312 29.39 7.35 -16.00
CA MET A 312 30.17 7.42 -17.25
C MET A 312 30.28 8.85 -17.78
N VAL A 313 29.23 9.66 -17.64
CA VAL A 313 29.27 11.11 -17.96
C VAL A 313 30.29 11.84 -17.08
N GLU A 314 30.44 11.40 -15.83
CA GLU A 314 31.48 11.92 -14.89
C GLU A 314 32.89 11.34 -15.15
N GLY A 315 33.06 10.52 -16.18
CA GLY A 315 34.37 10.02 -16.62
C GLY A 315 34.74 8.61 -16.17
N MET A 316 33.85 7.87 -15.47
CA MET A 316 34.09 6.47 -15.14
C MET A 316 34.02 5.58 -16.37
N GLY A 317 34.86 4.55 -16.43
CA GLY A 317 34.68 3.45 -17.39
C GLY A 317 33.47 2.61 -17.05
N PHE A 318 32.87 1.92 -18.06
CA PHE A 318 31.67 1.11 -17.86
C PHE A 318 31.81 0.04 -16.76
N GLU A 319 32.93 -0.68 -16.72
CA GLU A 319 33.14 -1.74 -15.72
C GLU A 319 33.18 -1.16 -14.29
N GLN A 320 33.82 -0.02 -14.11
CA GLN A 320 33.85 0.66 -12.81
C GLN A 320 32.45 1.19 -12.42
N ALA A 321 31.73 1.79 -13.37
CA ALA A 321 30.38 2.28 -13.14
C ALA A 321 29.39 1.14 -12.86
N PHE A 322 29.54 0.01 -13.53
CA PHE A 322 28.76 -1.21 -13.28
C PHE A 322 29.03 -1.76 -11.87
N ASP A 323 30.29 -1.87 -11.46
CA ASP A 323 30.63 -2.33 -10.09
C ASP A 323 30.09 -1.35 -9.02
N MET A 324 30.20 -0.05 -9.27
CA MET A 324 29.62 0.96 -8.40
C MET A 324 28.10 0.81 -8.25
N ALA A 325 27.38 0.60 -9.36
CA ALA A 325 25.95 0.35 -9.35
C ALA A 325 25.61 -0.94 -8.56
N ARG A 326 26.38 -2.02 -8.76
CA ARG A 326 26.22 -3.27 -8.01
C ARG A 326 26.33 -3.05 -6.50
N ARG A 327 27.29 -2.29 -6.04
CA ARG A 327 27.49 -1.98 -4.62
C ARG A 327 26.47 -1.00 -4.06
N THR A 328 25.77 -0.26 -4.92
CA THR A 328 24.80 0.76 -4.53
C THR A 328 23.39 0.22 -4.40
N PHE A 329 22.93 -0.63 -5.33
CA PHE A 329 21.52 -1.05 -5.41
C PHE A 329 21.23 -2.37 -4.70
N SER A 330 20.04 -2.43 -4.10
CA SER A 330 19.38 -3.67 -3.66
C SER A 330 17.92 -3.64 -4.10
N TYR A 331 17.33 -4.80 -4.33
CA TYR A 331 16.02 -4.96 -4.95
C TYR A 331 15.06 -5.74 -4.05
N THR A 332 13.88 -5.17 -3.82
CA THR A 332 12.75 -5.86 -3.20
C THR A 332 11.75 -6.27 -4.25
N ASN A 333 11.46 -7.56 -4.36
CA ASN A 333 10.40 -8.08 -5.22
C ASN A 333 9.06 -8.15 -4.47
N HIS A 334 7.97 -7.73 -5.14
CA HIS A 334 6.60 -7.80 -4.61
C HIS A 334 5.68 -8.69 -5.44
N THR A 335 6.21 -9.41 -6.42
CA THR A 335 5.44 -10.20 -7.38
C THR A 335 5.76 -11.69 -7.22
N VAL A 336 4.73 -12.54 -7.14
CA VAL A 336 4.90 -13.99 -7.02
C VAL A 336 4.85 -14.68 -8.38
N MET A 337 3.96 -14.21 -9.28
CA MET A 337 3.76 -14.84 -10.58
C MET A 337 4.81 -14.37 -11.60
N SER A 338 5.59 -15.30 -12.14
CA SER A 338 6.67 -14.98 -13.10
C SER A 338 6.16 -14.25 -14.35
N GLU A 339 4.95 -14.55 -14.82
CA GLU A 339 4.33 -13.91 -15.97
C GLU A 339 3.93 -12.44 -15.72
N ALA A 340 3.77 -12.05 -14.46
CA ALA A 340 3.45 -10.68 -14.06
C ALA A 340 4.70 -9.80 -13.84
N LEU A 341 5.91 -10.35 -13.97
CA LEU A 341 7.15 -9.59 -13.86
C LEU A 341 7.25 -8.58 -15.02
N GLU A 342 7.58 -7.33 -14.67
CA GLU A 342 7.63 -6.22 -15.63
C GLU A 342 8.70 -6.43 -16.71
N LYS A 343 8.30 -6.22 -17.95
CA LYS A 343 9.18 -6.22 -19.12
C LYS A 343 8.76 -5.13 -20.08
N TRP A 344 9.75 -4.50 -20.72
CA TRP A 344 9.54 -3.45 -21.69
C TRP A 344 10.13 -3.83 -23.05
N ASN A 345 9.33 -3.69 -24.10
CA ASN A 345 9.81 -3.84 -25.48
C ASN A 345 10.96 -2.85 -25.74
N LEU A 346 12.05 -3.30 -26.35
CA LEU A 346 13.25 -2.48 -26.56
C LEU A 346 13.02 -1.30 -27.51
N ASP A 347 12.19 -1.47 -28.56
CA ASP A 347 11.90 -0.39 -29.51
C ASP A 347 11.08 0.71 -28.82
N LEU A 348 10.15 0.31 -27.94
CA LEU A 348 9.39 1.23 -27.11
C LEU A 348 10.32 1.99 -26.13
N LEU A 349 11.20 1.28 -25.41
CA LEU A 349 12.19 1.91 -24.52
C LEU A 349 13.09 2.88 -25.30
N ARG A 350 13.61 2.46 -26.46
CA ARG A 350 14.49 3.26 -27.30
C ARG A 350 13.81 4.54 -27.79
N SER A 351 12.50 4.49 -28.03
CA SER A 351 11.72 5.68 -28.42
C SER A 351 11.61 6.73 -27.32
N VAL A 352 11.83 6.36 -26.04
CA VAL A 352 11.69 7.24 -24.88
C VAL A 352 13.04 7.54 -24.23
N VAL A 353 13.90 6.52 -24.06
CA VAL A 353 15.16 6.59 -23.30
C VAL A 353 16.29 5.82 -24.04
N PRO A 354 16.71 6.27 -25.21
CA PRO A 354 17.68 5.54 -26.05
C PRO A 354 19.01 5.27 -25.33
N GLU A 355 19.56 6.24 -24.59
CA GLU A 355 20.81 6.08 -23.85
C GLU A 355 20.75 4.98 -22.78
N ILE A 356 19.59 4.80 -22.16
CA ILE A 356 19.35 3.74 -21.17
C ILE A 356 19.35 2.38 -21.82
N VAL A 357 18.73 2.26 -23.01
CA VAL A 357 18.71 1.01 -23.77
C VAL A 357 20.15 0.57 -24.12
N ASP A 358 21.02 1.48 -24.53
CA ASP A 358 22.42 1.15 -24.86
C ASP A 358 23.18 0.65 -23.63
N ILE A 359 22.92 1.18 -22.45
CA ILE A 359 23.50 0.65 -21.21
C ILE A 359 22.92 -0.74 -20.86
N ILE A 360 21.60 -0.94 -21.00
CA ILE A 360 20.98 -2.26 -20.76
C ILE A 360 21.56 -3.33 -21.69
N ILE A 361 21.79 -3.00 -22.95
CA ILE A 361 22.42 -3.92 -23.93
C ILE A 361 23.82 -4.30 -23.44
N ARG A 362 24.65 -3.35 -23.03
CA ARG A 362 26.00 -3.62 -22.49
C ARG A 362 25.96 -4.49 -21.23
N ILE A 363 24.97 -4.28 -20.35
CA ILE A 363 24.75 -5.12 -19.15
C ILE A 363 24.41 -6.56 -19.58
N ASP A 364 23.51 -6.73 -20.54
CA ASP A 364 23.09 -8.04 -21.05
C ASP A 364 24.22 -8.79 -21.74
N GLU A 365 25.03 -8.09 -22.54
CA GLU A 365 26.21 -8.66 -23.16
C GLU A 365 27.28 -9.13 -22.15
N LYS A 366 27.49 -8.35 -21.08
CA LYS A 366 28.36 -8.72 -19.98
C LYS A 366 27.82 -9.98 -19.28
N LEU A 367 26.53 -9.99 -18.94
CA LEU A 367 25.87 -11.13 -18.30
C LEU A 367 26.02 -12.42 -19.13
N LYS A 368 25.73 -12.35 -20.41
CA LYS A 368 25.83 -13.53 -21.33
C LYS A 368 27.23 -14.06 -21.45
N ARG A 369 28.25 -13.21 -21.33
CA ARG A 369 29.65 -13.66 -21.29
C ARG A 369 30.02 -14.35 -19.97
N GLU A 370 29.54 -13.81 -18.84
CA GLU A 370 29.86 -14.31 -17.49
C GLU A 370 29.05 -15.54 -17.11
N HIS A 371 27.75 -15.53 -17.48
CA HIS A 371 26.77 -16.55 -17.10
C HIS A 371 25.91 -16.96 -18.29
N PRO A 372 26.41 -17.79 -19.21
CA PRO A 372 25.65 -18.29 -20.35
C PRO A 372 24.34 -18.96 -19.88
N GLY A 373 23.22 -18.57 -20.48
CA GLY A 373 21.89 -19.07 -20.13
C GLY A 373 21.02 -18.08 -19.31
N LEU A 374 21.65 -17.13 -18.62
CA LEU A 374 20.91 -16.00 -18.00
C LEU A 374 20.81 -14.84 -19.01
N TYR A 375 19.78 -14.00 -18.81
CA TYR A 375 19.51 -12.88 -19.70
C TYR A 375 18.82 -11.72 -18.97
N VAL A 376 19.11 -10.51 -19.42
CA VAL A 376 18.30 -9.31 -19.14
C VAL A 376 17.41 -9.01 -20.35
N ILE A 377 17.93 -9.24 -21.56
CA ILE A 377 17.20 -9.05 -22.81
C ILE A 377 16.86 -10.42 -23.43
N LYS A 378 15.56 -10.62 -23.66
CA LYS A 378 15.03 -11.78 -24.39
C LYS A 378 13.78 -11.36 -25.18
N ASP A 379 13.59 -11.92 -26.38
CA ASP A 379 12.42 -11.70 -27.24
C ASP A 379 12.12 -10.19 -27.48
N ASN A 380 13.17 -9.42 -27.78
CA ASN A 380 13.13 -7.96 -27.96
C ASN A 380 12.53 -7.20 -26.76
N ALA A 381 12.69 -7.72 -25.55
CA ALA A 381 12.22 -7.09 -24.32
C ALA A 381 13.28 -7.09 -23.22
N ALA A 382 13.37 -5.99 -22.49
CA ALA A 382 14.16 -5.87 -21.28
C ALA A 382 13.33 -6.37 -20.09
N HIS A 383 13.83 -7.37 -19.38
CA HIS A 383 13.24 -7.95 -18.19
C HIS A 383 13.76 -7.22 -16.95
N MET A 384 12.95 -6.33 -16.39
CA MET A 384 13.37 -5.38 -15.36
C MET A 384 13.72 -6.07 -14.04
N ALA A 385 13.04 -7.15 -13.68
CA ALA A 385 13.40 -7.96 -12.52
C ALA A 385 14.75 -8.66 -12.70
N ASN A 386 15.02 -9.25 -13.87
CA ASN A 386 16.30 -9.87 -14.17
C ASN A 386 17.47 -8.87 -14.10
N LEU A 387 17.27 -7.66 -14.64
CA LEU A 387 18.22 -6.55 -14.52
C LEU A 387 18.52 -6.25 -13.03
N SER A 388 17.48 -6.16 -12.21
CA SER A 388 17.60 -5.84 -10.78
C SER A 388 18.29 -6.95 -10.00
N VAL A 389 18.02 -8.22 -10.31
CA VAL A 389 18.66 -9.39 -9.69
C VAL A 389 20.13 -9.49 -10.08
N TYR A 390 20.47 -9.24 -11.35
CA TYR A 390 21.86 -9.33 -11.82
C TYR A 390 22.75 -8.24 -11.23
N VAL A 391 22.30 -7.00 -11.25
CA VAL A 391 23.13 -5.87 -10.81
C VAL A 391 23.01 -5.64 -9.30
N GLY A 392 21.86 -5.88 -8.68
CA GLY A 392 21.68 -5.63 -7.24
C GLY A 392 22.59 -6.48 -6.34
N SER A 393 23.05 -5.91 -5.23
CA SER A 393 23.81 -6.63 -4.19
C SER A 393 22.94 -7.67 -3.49
N TYR A 394 21.70 -7.30 -3.19
CA TYR A 394 20.73 -8.14 -2.49
C TYR A 394 19.38 -8.12 -3.19
N VAL A 395 18.68 -9.24 -3.09
CA VAL A 395 17.32 -9.44 -3.57
C VAL A 395 16.51 -10.02 -2.44
N ASN A 396 15.40 -9.38 -2.06
CA ASN A 396 14.56 -9.95 -1.02
C ASN A 396 13.10 -10.11 -1.45
N GLY A 397 12.50 -11.19 -0.96
CA GLY A 397 11.06 -11.33 -0.87
C GLY A 397 10.53 -10.66 0.39
N VAL A 398 9.21 -10.64 0.54
CA VAL A 398 8.48 -9.85 1.54
C VAL A 398 7.67 -10.69 2.54
N ALA A 399 7.76 -12.00 2.45
CA ALA A 399 7.29 -13.01 3.40
C ALA A 399 8.12 -14.28 3.22
N GLU A 400 8.14 -15.17 4.20
CA GLU A 400 8.95 -16.41 4.15
C GLU A 400 8.56 -17.29 2.97
N ILE A 401 7.26 -17.54 2.79
CA ILE A 401 6.76 -18.32 1.66
C ILE A 401 7.08 -17.65 0.31
N HIS A 402 6.94 -16.33 0.21
CA HIS A 402 7.28 -15.58 -1.00
C HIS A 402 8.77 -15.72 -1.33
N SER A 403 9.64 -15.54 -0.35
CA SER A 403 11.09 -15.66 -0.53
C SER A 403 11.51 -17.07 -0.95
N ARG A 404 10.81 -18.10 -0.46
CA ARG A 404 10.99 -19.49 -0.91
C ARG A 404 10.59 -19.66 -2.39
N ILE A 405 9.41 -19.16 -2.78
CA ILE A 405 8.92 -19.21 -4.16
C ILE A 405 9.89 -18.48 -5.11
N LEU A 406 10.43 -17.32 -4.71
CA LEU A 406 11.43 -16.62 -5.51
C LEU A 406 12.66 -17.48 -5.81
N LYS A 407 13.15 -18.26 -4.83
CA LYS A 407 14.32 -19.13 -4.94
C LYS A 407 14.04 -20.40 -5.73
N GLU A 408 12.88 -21.00 -5.56
CA GLU A 408 12.55 -22.32 -6.10
C GLU A 408 11.86 -22.27 -7.48
N ASP A 409 11.21 -21.12 -7.81
CA ASP A 409 10.43 -20.95 -9.02
C ASP A 409 10.85 -19.69 -9.80
N CYS A 410 10.42 -18.49 -9.37
CA CYS A 410 10.54 -17.26 -10.17
C CYS A 410 11.97 -16.93 -10.62
N PHE A 411 12.95 -17.10 -9.74
CA PHE A 411 14.37 -16.80 -9.96
C PHE A 411 15.26 -18.01 -9.72
N LYS A 412 14.77 -19.23 -9.94
CA LYS A 412 15.49 -20.47 -9.69
C LYS A 412 16.88 -20.49 -10.34
N ASP A 413 16.97 -20.12 -11.61
CA ASP A 413 18.24 -20.11 -12.34
C ASP A 413 19.22 -19.04 -11.80
N TRP A 414 18.68 -17.91 -11.35
CA TRP A 414 19.44 -16.84 -10.70
C TRP A 414 19.92 -17.25 -9.30
N TYR A 415 19.06 -17.92 -8.54
CA TYR A 415 19.40 -18.43 -7.21
C TYR A 415 20.49 -19.49 -7.28
N ALA A 416 20.50 -20.33 -8.31
CA ALA A 416 21.56 -21.32 -8.53
C ALA A 416 22.94 -20.68 -8.74
N VAL A 417 23.00 -19.45 -9.29
CA VAL A 417 24.25 -18.72 -9.56
C VAL A 417 24.63 -17.78 -8.41
N PHE A 418 23.65 -17.13 -7.77
CA PHE A 418 23.87 -16.11 -6.75
C PHE A 418 23.06 -16.36 -5.45
N PRO A 419 23.20 -17.53 -4.81
CA PRO A 419 22.36 -17.90 -3.67
C PRO A 419 22.49 -16.92 -2.48
N GLU A 420 23.67 -16.33 -2.28
CA GLU A 420 23.98 -15.42 -1.18
C GLU A 420 23.24 -14.08 -1.25
N ARG A 421 22.73 -13.70 -2.43
CA ARG A 421 22.01 -12.43 -2.61
C ARG A 421 20.55 -12.49 -2.14
N PHE A 422 19.97 -13.71 -2.12
CA PHE A 422 18.53 -13.89 -1.86
C PHE A 422 18.22 -13.95 -0.36
N GLN A 423 17.44 -13.00 0.11
CA GLN A 423 17.06 -12.87 1.52
C GLN A 423 15.53 -12.81 1.67
N ASN A 424 15.06 -12.97 2.90
CA ASN A 424 13.70 -12.65 3.31
C ASN A 424 13.68 -11.42 4.21
N LYS A 425 12.77 -10.49 3.94
CA LYS A 425 12.42 -9.39 4.83
C LYS A 425 10.90 -9.35 4.94
N THR A 426 10.36 -10.14 5.88
CA THR A 426 8.91 -10.14 6.12
C THR A 426 8.42 -8.73 6.36
N ASN A 427 7.39 -8.31 5.64
CA ASN A 427 6.79 -6.99 5.77
C ASN A 427 6.31 -6.71 7.19
N GLY A 428 6.06 -5.47 7.48
CA GLY A 428 5.48 -4.99 8.72
C GLY A 428 4.72 -3.69 8.51
N VAL A 429 3.98 -3.28 9.53
CA VAL A 429 3.19 -2.05 9.54
C VAL A 429 3.59 -1.17 10.72
N THR A 430 3.46 0.15 10.59
CA THR A 430 3.75 1.05 11.71
C THR A 430 2.67 0.91 12.80
N PRO A 431 3.06 0.61 14.05
CA PRO A 431 2.11 0.52 15.15
C PRO A 431 1.55 1.88 15.55
N ARG A 432 2.24 2.99 15.21
CA ARG A 432 1.78 4.34 15.52
C ARG A 432 0.45 4.63 14.85
N ARG A 433 0.37 4.56 13.53
CA ARG A 433 -0.89 4.77 12.80
C ARG A 433 -1.88 3.64 13.01
N TRP A 434 -1.42 2.39 12.90
CA TRP A 434 -2.30 1.21 12.80
C TRP A 434 -2.71 0.58 14.14
N LEU A 435 -2.28 1.18 15.26
CA LEU A 435 -2.78 0.85 16.60
C LEU A 435 -2.91 2.13 17.44
N GLY A 436 -1.82 2.85 17.67
CA GLY A 436 -1.79 4.00 18.56
C GLY A 436 -2.78 5.09 18.20
N LEU A 437 -2.83 5.49 16.93
CA LEU A 437 -3.71 6.53 16.42
C LEU A 437 -5.13 6.03 16.16
N CYS A 438 -5.31 4.92 15.44
CA CYS A 438 -6.64 4.45 15.03
C CYS A 438 -7.41 3.71 16.14
N ASN A 439 -6.74 3.22 17.18
CA ASN A 439 -7.36 2.47 18.29
C ASN A 439 -6.78 2.89 19.66
N PRO A 440 -6.99 4.14 20.07
CA PRO A 440 -6.43 4.66 21.32
C PRO A 440 -6.95 3.91 22.55
N GLU A 441 -8.20 3.42 22.55
CA GLU A 441 -8.79 2.68 23.65
C GLU A 441 -8.07 1.34 23.85
N LEU A 442 -7.80 0.60 22.79
CA LEU A 442 -7.01 -0.64 22.86
C LEU A 442 -5.57 -0.36 23.28
N THR A 443 -4.99 0.73 22.78
CA THR A 443 -3.65 1.18 23.17
C THR A 443 -3.57 1.44 24.68
N GLN A 444 -4.59 2.08 25.27
CA GLN A 444 -4.66 2.33 26.70
C GLN A 444 -4.81 1.03 27.51
N LEU A 445 -5.65 0.11 27.06
CA LEU A 445 -5.78 -1.20 27.70
C LEU A 445 -4.44 -1.95 27.75
N ILE A 446 -3.73 -1.97 26.61
CA ILE A 446 -2.41 -2.61 26.52
C ILE A 446 -1.40 -1.92 27.46
N LYS A 447 -1.34 -0.57 27.43
CA LYS A 447 -0.46 0.21 28.34
C LYS A 447 -0.76 -0.07 29.82
N TYR A 448 -2.02 -0.20 30.17
CA TYR A 448 -2.42 -0.54 31.55
C TYR A 448 -1.92 -1.92 31.98
N ARG A 449 -1.97 -2.91 31.07
CA ARG A 449 -1.59 -4.29 31.39
C ARG A 449 -0.07 -4.54 31.41
N ILE A 450 0.67 -4.01 30.43
CA ILE A 450 2.12 -4.31 30.30
C ILE A 450 3.03 -3.13 30.64
N GLY A 451 2.47 -1.96 30.86
CA GLY A 451 3.21 -0.72 31.16
C GLY A 451 4.13 -0.25 30.03
N GLY A 452 4.63 0.98 30.17
CA GLY A 452 5.61 1.58 29.29
C GLY A 452 5.10 1.89 27.88
N ASP A 453 6.03 2.31 27.03
CA ASP A 453 5.75 2.63 25.63
C ASP A 453 6.06 1.42 24.74
N PHE A 454 5.05 0.59 24.49
CA PHE A 454 5.17 -0.59 23.63
C PHE A 454 5.10 -0.24 22.14
N LEU A 455 4.68 0.97 21.78
CA LEU A 455 4.60 1.41 20.38
C LEU A 455 5.98 1.68 19.76
N SER A 456 7.02 1.84 20.57
CA SER A 456 8.42 1.91 20.15
C SER A 456 9.14 0.56 20.17
N ASP A 457 8.53 -0.44 20.85
CA ASP A 457 9.06 -1.80 20.96
C ASP A 457 7.90 -2.80 21.01
N LEU A 458 7.46 -3.25 19.84
CA LEU A 458 6.28 -4.10 19.71
C LEU A 458 6.49 -5.51 20.28
N ASP A 459 7.74 -5.96 20.50
CA ASP A 459 8.05 -7.24 21.13
C ASP A 459 7.47 -7.35 22.55
N ARG A 460 7.23 -6.22 23.19
CA ARG A 460 6.59 -6.15 24.51
C ARG A 460 5.15 -6.71 24.50
N LEU A 461 4.47 -6.77 23.36
CA LEU A 461 3.14 -7.39 23.24
C LEU A 461 3.14 -8.86 23.69
N ASN A 462 4.26 -9.58 23.56
CA ASN A 462 4.38 -10.95 24.03
C ASN A 462 4.09 -11.10 25.54
N LYS A 463 4.28 -10.03 26.33
CA LYS A 463 3.95 -10.01 27.75
C LYS A 463 2.46 -10.14 28.04
N LEU A 464 1.61 -9.84 27.06
CA LEU A 464 0.15 -9.98 27.19
C LEU A 464 -0.27 -11.45 27.25
N LYS A 465 0.42 -12.38 26.55
CA LYS A 465 0.03 -13.79 26.43
C LYS A 465 -0.37 -14.43 27.76
N PRO A 466 0.46 -14.37 28.84
CA PRO A 466 0.10 -14.94 30.14
C PRO A 466 -0.94 -14.10 30.92
N MET A 467 -1.29 -12.90 30.46
CA MET A 467 -2.21 -11.98 31.14
C MET A 467 -3.64 -12.00 30.56
N ILE A 468 -3.87 -12.83 29.53
CA ILE A 468 -5.18 -12.93 28.88
C ILE A 468 -6.14 -13.72 29.78
N ASP A 469 -6.86 -12.99 30.65
CA ASP A 469 -7.93 -13.48 31.52
C ASP A 469 -9.30 -13.02 31.05
N ASP A 470 -10.36 -13.49 31.71
CA ASP A 470 -11.75 -13.11 31.38
C ASP A 470 -11.99 -11.61 31.50
N ASP A 471 -11.39 -10.95 32.51
CA ASP A 471 -11.52 -9.51 32.68
C ASP A 471 -10.94 -8.73 31.50
N MET A 472 -9.76 -9.10 31.04
CA MET A 472 -9.13 -8.49 29.87
C MET A 472 -9.98 -8.72 28.60
N VAL A 473 -10.54 -9.93 28.43
CA VAL A 473 -11.43 -10.23 27.31
C VAL A 473 -12.70 -9.37 27.35
N LEU A 474 -13.32 -9.21 28.52
CA LEU A 474 -14.51 -8.36 28.66
C LEU A 474 -14.20 -6.88 28.36
N GLN A 475 -13.04 -6.37 28.80
CA GLN A 475 -12.59 -5.02 28.47
C GLN A 475 -12.34 -4.86 26.98
N PHE A 476 -11.66 -5.82 26.34
CA PHE A 476 -11.45 -5.84 24.91
C PHE A 476 -12.75 -5.86 24.11
N ASN A 477 -13.72 -6.69 24.51
CA ASN A 477 -15.02 -6.76 23.84
C ASN A 477 -15.79 -5.43 23.93
N LYS A 478 -15.68 -4.70 25.04
CA LYS A 478 -16.25 -3.33 25.17
C LYS A 478 -15.58 -2.36 24.20
N ILE A 479 -14.25 -2.40 24.10
CA ILE A 479 -13.50 -1.56 23.15
C ILE A 479 -13.90 -1.90 21.71
N LYS A 480 -13.97 -3.19 21.36
CA LYS A 480 -14.41 -3.63 20.03
C LYS A 480 -15.81 -3.09 19.71
N ARG A 481 -16.74 -3.11 20.67
CA ARG A 481 -18.07 -2.55 20.48
C ARG A 481 -18.03 -1.04 20.22
N ILE A 482 -17.23 -0.28 20.94
CA ILE A 482 -17.05 1.17 20.70
C ILE A 482 -16.56 1.41 19.27
N LYS A 483 -15.57 0.65 18.81
CA LYS A 483 -15.05 0.78 17.43
C LYS A 483 -16.09 0.43 16.37
N LYS A 484 -16.93 -0.57 16.62
CA LYS A 484 -18.04 -0.91 15.73
C LYS A 484 -19.10 0.19 15.70
N GLU A 485 -19.45 0.79 16.82
CA GLU A 485 -20.36 1.94 16.89
C GLU A 485 -19.82 3.14 16.11
N GLN A 486 -18.53 3.46 16.26
CA GLN A 486 -17.86 4.50 15.50
C GLN A 486 -17.92 4.22 13.98
N LEU A 487 -17.61 2.99 13.56
CA LEU A 487 -17.70 2.60 12.16
C LEU A 487 -19.15 2.63 11.63
N CYS A 488 -20.13 2.21 12.41
CA CYS A 488 -21.56 2.30 12.04
C CYS A 488 -21.97 3.74 11.72
N ASN A 489 -21.51 4.71 12.51
CA ASN A 489 -21.77 6.12 12.27
C ASN A 489 -21.11 6.60 10.96
N VAL A 490 -19.84 6.27 10.75
CA VAL A 490 -19.11 6.63 9.53
C VAL A 490 -19.77 6.03 8.28
N ILE A 491 -20.20 4.76 8.34
CA ILE A 491 -20.92 4.11 7.24
C ILE A 491 -22.27 4.75 7.01
N HIS A 492 -23.00 5.07 8.08
CA HIS A 492 -24.30 5.75 7.94
C HIS A 492 -24.13 7.13 7.26
N GLU A 493 -23.14 7.91 7.67
CA GLU A 493 -22.88 9.24 7.10
C GLU A 493 -22.44 9.18 5.63
N ARG A 494 -21.64 8.18 5.25
CA ARG A 494 -21.04 8.10 3.91
C ARG A 494 -21.83 7.27 2.91
N GLU A 495 -22.48 6.20 3.38
CA GLU A 495 -23.15 5.21 2.53
C GLU A 495 -24.67 5.18 2.72
N ASP A 496 -25.21 5.95 3.69
CA ASP A 496 -26.63 5.96 4.10
C ASP A 496 -27.16 4.54 4.49
N ILE A 497 -26.29 3.73 5.10
CA ILE A 497 -26.63 2.38 5.55
C ILE A 497 -26.53 2.30 7.06
N ARG A 498 -27.62 1.88 7.72
CA ARG A 498 -27.63 1.65 9.17
C ARG A 498 -27.23 0.22 9.46
N LEU A 499 -26.23 0.08 10.34
CA LEU A 499 -25.70 -1.20 10.79
C LEU A 499 -25.95 -1.38 12.29
N ASN A 500 -26.00 -2.64 12.72
CA ASN A 500 -26.05 -2.99 14.13
C ASN A 500 -24.63 -3.37 14.60
N PRO A 501 -24.06 -2.68 15.61
CA PRO A 501 -22.73 -2.98 16.12
C PRO A 501 -22.63 -4.33 16.86
N ASP A 502 -23.76 -4.99 17.17
CA ASP A 502 -23.76 -6.34 17.76
C ASP A 502 -23.54 -7.47 16.74
N PHE A 503 -23.66 -7.18 15.43
CA PHE A 503 -23.39 -8.16 14.39
C PHE A 503 -21.91 -8.52 14.32
N VAL A 504 -21.56 -9.68 13.77
CA VAL A 504 -20.19 -10.01 13.39
C VAL A 504 -19.78 -9.10 12.24
N PHE A 505 -18.60 -8.46 12.33
CA PHE A 505 -18.03 -7.66 11.24
C PHE A 505 -16.98 -8.48 10.51
N ASP A 506 -17.37 -9.02 9.37
CA ASP A 506 -16.52 -9.80 8.46
C ASP A 506 -16.02 -8.85 7.35
N VAL A 507 -14.71 -8.68 7.25
CA VAL A 507 -14.10 -7.58 6.49
C VAL A 507 -13.15 -8.08 5.42
N GLN A 508 -13.40 -7.67 4.17
CA GLN A 508 -12.49 -7.84 3.04
C GLN A 508 -12.20 -6.51 2.37
N VAL A 509 -11.16 -5.82 2.83
CA VAL A 509 -10.75 -4.51 2.32
C VAL A 509 -9.36 -4.59 1.70
N LYS A 510 -9.33 -4.58 0.37
CA LYS A 510 -8.12 -4.72 -0.43
C LYS A 510 -8.42 -4.38 -1.89
N ARG A 511 -7.38 -4.10 -2.71
CA ARG A 511 -7.53 -3.86 -4.14
C ARG A 511 -8.39 -4.94 -4.81
N ALA A 512 -9.29 -4.54 -5.71
CA ALA A 512 -10.06 -5.50 -6.49
C ALA A 512 -9.18 -6.18 -7.54
N HIS A 513 -9.09 -7.50 -7.43
CA HIS A 513 -8.38 -8.35 -8.38
C HIS A 513 -8.92 -9.79 -8.26
N GLU A 514 -9.00 -10.53 -9.37
CA GLU A 514 -9.56 -11.88 -9.38
C GLU A 514 -8.84 -12.85 -8.42
N TYR A 515 -7.49 -12.78 -8.31
CA TYR A 515 -6.74 -13.65 -7.40
C TYR A 515 -7.03 -13.41 -5.92
N LYS A 516 -7.53 -12.22 -5.53
CA LYS A 516 -7.94 -11.94 -4.14
C LYS A 516 -9.29 -12.55 -3.79
N ARG A 517 -9.95 -13.13 -4.76
CA ARG A 517 -11.17 -13.95 -4.67
C ARG A 517 -12.35 -13.27 -3.97
N GLN A 518 -12.52 -11.93 -4.16
CA GLN A 518 -13.73 -11.24 -3.68
C GLN A 518 -15.01 -11.91 -4.23
N LEU A 519 -14.95 -12.49 -5.43
CA LEU A 519 -16.06 -13.24 -5.99
C LEU A 519 -16.39 -14.48 -5.16
N MET A 520 -15.40 -15.21 -4.62
CA MET A 520 -15.64 -16.36 -3.74
C MET A 520 -16.38 -15.94 -2.47
N ASN A 521 -15.98 -14.83 -1.86
CA ASN A 521 -16.68 -14.26 -0.71
C ASN A 521 -18.12 -13.86 -1.09
N ALA A 522 -18.32 -13.16 -2.21
CA ALA A 522 -19.66 -12.79 -2.69
C ALA A 522 -20.57 -14.02 -2.90
N LEU A 523 -20.07 -15.08 -3.55
CA LEU A 523 -20.82 -16.32 -3.76
C LEU A 523 -21.15 -17.04 -2.44
N SER A 524 -20.25 -17.00 -1.46
CA SER A 524 -20.50 -17.54 -0.12
C SER A 524 -21.63 -16.80 0.61
N ILE A 525 -21.70 -15.48 0.45
CA ILE A 525 -22.77 -14.66 1.02
C ILE A 525 -24.11 -15.00 0.37
N VAL A 526 -24.14 -15.24 -0.92
CA VAL A 526 -25.36 -15.68 -1.65
C VAL A 526 -25.82 -17.06 -1.20
N ASP A 527 -24.89 -17.99 -0.97
CA ASP A 527 -25.24 -19.32 -0.40
C ASP A 527 -25.83 -19.16 1.02
N ILE A 528 -25.20 -18.36 1.88
CA ILE A 528 -25.72 -18.06 3.22
C ILE A 528 -27.13 -17.42 3.14
N TYR A 529 -27.33 -16.47 2.23
CA TYR A 529 -28.62 -15.82 2.00
C TYR A 529 -29.71 -16.85 1.67
N PHE A 530 -29.48 -17.75 0.72
CA PHE A 530 -30.45 -18.79 0.38
C PHE A 530 -30.74 -19.72 1.54
N ARG A 531 -29.72 -20.12 2.31
CA ARG A 531 -29.85 -21.00 3.46
C ARG A 531 -30.57 -20.36 4.65
N LEU A 532 -30.46 -19.06 4.82
CA LEU A 532 -31.26 -18.33 5.82
C LEU A 532 -32.73 -18.28 5.39
N LYS A 533 -33.01 -18.05 4.10
CA LYS A 533 -34.38 -18.03 3.56
C LYS A 533 -35.09 -19.35 3.63
N ASP A 534 -34.42 -20.44 3.32
CA ASP A 534 -35.03 -21.79 3.35
C ASP A 534 -34.98 -22.44 4.74
N GLY A 535 -34.39 -21.79 5.75
CA GLY A 535 -34.27 -22.25 7.12
C GLY A 535 -33.28 -23.40 7.34
N SER A 536 -32.43 -23.72 6.34
CA SER A 536 -31.41 -24.77 6.46
C SER A 536 -30.17 -24.31 7.27
N LEU A 537 -30.01 -23.01 7.51
CA LEU A 537 -28.96 -22.43 8.36
C LEU A 537 -29.61 -21.75 9.58
N ARG A 538 -29.70 -22.51 10.70
CA ARG A 538 -30.40 -22.04 11.92
C ARG A 538 -29.46 -21.34 12.91
N ASP A 539 -28.25 -21.87 13.10
CA ASP A 539 -27.27 -21.41 14.06
C ASP A 539 -26.31 -20.43 13.36
N PHE A 540 -26.82 -19.25 13.03
CA PHE A 540 -26.06 -18.21 12.36
C PHE A 540 -26.11 -16.90 13.17
N ASN A 541 -24.96 -16.42 13.61
CA ASN A 541 -24.85 -15.13 14.25
C ASN A 541 -25.02 -14.00 13.22
N PRO A 542 -25.85 -13.00 13.49
CA PRO A 542 -26.02 -11.88 12.58
C PRO A 542 -24.68 -11.28 12.15
N THR A 543 -24.52 -11.06 10.85
CA THR A 543 -23.22 -10.67 10.25
C THR A 543 -23.36 -9.53 9.26
N VAL A 544 -22.43 -8.60 9.33
CA VAL A 544 -22.19 -7.58 8.29
C VAL A 544 -20.95 -7.98 7.51
N TYR A 545 -21.08 -8.16 6.21
CA TYR A 545 -19.96 -8.33 5.28
C TYR A 545 -19.56 -6.98 4.72
N ILE A 546 -18.34 -6.53 5.02
CA ILE A 546 -17.83 -5.21 4.63
C ILE A 546 -16.75 -5.38 3.57
N PHE A 547 -17.03 -4.88 2.37
CA PHE A 547 -16.08 -4.79 1.27
C PHE A 547 -15.57 -3.37 1.09
N GLY A 548 -14.31 -3.24 0.69
CA GLY A 548 -13.72 -1.99 0.25
C GLY A 548 -12.62 -2.30 -0.77
N ALA A 549 -12.80 -1.83 -1.99
CA ALA A 549 -11.88 -2.14 -3.09
C ALA A 549 -11.97 -1.12 -4.21
N LYS A 550 -10.83 -0.81 -4.82
CA LYS A 550 -10.77 -0.09 -6.10
C LYS A 550 -10.18 -1.04 -7.15
N SER A 551 -10.80 -1.06 -8.33
CA SER A 551 -10.30 -1.78 -9.50
C SER A 551 -9.51 -0.84 -10.41
N ALA A 552 -8.47 -1.33 -11.08
CA ALA A 552 -7.88 -0.60 -12.21
C ALA A 552 -8.96 -0.27 -13.24
N PRO A 553 -8.98 0.95 -13.81
CA PRO A 553 -10.06 1.40 -14.71
C PRO A 553 -10.31 0.48 -15.92
N GLY A 554 -9.25 -0.10 -16.49
CA GLY A 554 -9.32 -1.03 -17.61
C GLY A 554 -9.60 -2.49 -17.25
N TYR A 555 -9.70 -2.85 -15.97
CA TYR A 555 -9.89 -4.24 -15.54
C TYR A 555 -11.37 -4.62 -15.45
N ALA A 556 -11.95 -4.96 -16.60
CA ALA A 556 -13.39 -5.20 -16.76
C ALA A 556 -13.95 -6.26 -15.79
N ARG A 557 -13.27 -7.40 -15.60
CA ARG A 557 -13.74 -8.47 -14.68
C ARG A 557 -13.73 -8.03 -13.22
N ALA A 558 -12.69 -7.35 -12.75
CA ALA A 558 -12.66 -6.84 -11.38
C ALA A 558 -13.78 -5.81 -11.15
N LYS A 559 -14.07 -4.95 -12.14
CA LYS A 559 -15.21 -4.03 -12.11
C LYS A 559 -16.56 -4.76 -12.11
N ALA A 560 -16.66 -5.90 -12.83
CA ALA A 560 -17.85 -6.75 -12.80
C ALA A 560 -18.07 -7.40 -11.42
N VAL A 561 -17.01 -7.81 -10.73
CA VAL A 561 -17.09 -8.33 -9.35
C VAL A 561 -17.59 -7.25 -8.39
N ILE A 562 -17.07 -6.02 -8.46
CA ILE A 562 -17.55 -4.88 -7.65
C ILE A 562 -19.05 -4.67 -7.87
N ARG A 563 -19.49 -4.63 -9.12
CA ARG A 563 -20.90 -4.45 -9.49
C ARG A 563 -21.77 -5.58 -8.98
N TYR A 564 -21.33 -6.81 -9.11
CA TYR A 564 -22.04 -7.98 -8.58
C TYR A 564 -22.21 -7.89 -7.06
N ILE A 565 -21.16 -7.54 -6.31
CA ILE A 565 -21.24 -7.34 -4.85
C ILE A 565 -22.26 -6.25 -4.49
N ASN A 566 -22.26 -5.12 -5.19
CA ASN A 566 -23.23 -4.05 -4.96
C ASN A 566 -24.69 -4.49 -5.26
N ARG A 567 -24.89 -5.33 -6.28
CA ARG A 567 -26.21 -5.86 -6.62
C ARG A 567 -26.71 -6.85 -5.57
N ILE A 568 -25.89 -7.79 -5.11
CA ILE A 568 -26.27 -8.71 -4.01
C ILE A 568 -26.50 -7.93 -2.71
N ALA A 569 -25.73 -6.88 -2.44
CA ALA A 569 -25.95 -6.01 -1.28
C ALA A 569 -27.35 -5.38 -1.31
N ARG A 570 -27.75 -4.83 -2.44
CA ARG A 570 -29.12 -4.28 -2.60
C ARG A 570 -30.20 -5.34 -2.42
N MET A 571 -30.01 -6.52 -3.01
CA MET A 571 -30.95 -7.64 -2.88
C MET A 571 -31.11 -8.07 -1.41
N ILE A 572 -30.00 -8.30 -0.71
CA ILE A 572 -29.98 -8.83 0.65
C ILE A 572 -30.44 -7.79 1.66
N ASN A 573 -29.94 -6.55 1.57
CA ASN A 573 -30.25 -5.51 2.54
C ASN A 573 -31.72 -5.09 2.55
N ASN A 574 -32.42 -5.26 1.41
CA ASN A 574 -33.83 -4.94 1.23
C ASN A 574 -34.77 -6.13 1.44
N ASP A 575 -34.25 -7.33 1.69
CA ASP A 575 -35.07 -8.52 1.95
C ASP A 575 -35.40 -8.62 3.46
N PRO A 576 -36.65 -8.35 3.87
CA PRO A 576 -37.03 -8.40 5.29
C PRO A 576 -36.91 -9.79 5.92
N ALA A 577 -36.84 -10.85 5.13
CA ALA A 577 -36.70 -12.22 5.63
C ALA A 577 -35.30 -12.52 6.20
N VAL A 578 -34.29 -11.70 5.87
CA VAL A 578 -32.89 -11.92 6.25
C VAL A 578 -32.20 -10.67 6.77
N SER A 579 -32.76 -9.48 6.58
CA SER A 579 -32.08 -8.20 6.84
C SER A 579 -31.79 -7.93 8.34
N ASP A 580 -32.38 -8.71 9.23
CA ASP A 580 -32.10 -8.73 10.67
C ASP A 580 -30.91 -9.65 11.04
N LYS A 581 -30.42 -10.46 10.09
CA LYS A 581 -29.33 -11.41 10.26
C LYS A 581 -28.16 -11.19 9.31
N LEU A 582 -28.42 -10.57 8.17
CA LEU A 582 -27.44 -10.46 7.10
C LEU A 582 -27.44 -9.06 6.48
N LYS A 583 -26.28 -8.41 6.47
CA LYS A 583 -26.05 -7.14 5.78
C LYS A 583 -24.80 -7.22 4.95
N VAL A 584 -24.80 -6.54 3.82
CA VAL A 584 -23.61 -6.40 2.93
C VAL A 584 -23.39 -4.94 2.63
N VAL A 585 -22.17 -4.48 2.83
CA VAL A 585 -21.76 -3.10 2.55
C VAL A 585 -20.52 -3.11 1.68
N PHE A 586 -20.57 -2.39 0.58
CA PHE A 586 -19.38 -2.05 -0.20
C PHE A 586 -19.08 -0.56 0.02
N VAL A 587 -18.06 -0.26 0.83
CA VAL A 587 -17.71 1.12 1.13
C VAL A 587 -17.10 1.81 -0.08
N GLN A 588 -17.59 3.01 -0.39
CA GLN A 588 -17.09 3.81 -1.50
C GLN A 588 -15.75 4.43 -1.16
N ASN A 589 -14.91 4.55 -2.17
CA ASN A 589 -13.64 5.28 -2.09
C ASN A 589 -12.74 4.82 -0.92
N TYR A 590 -12.65 3.50 -0.70
CA TYR A 590 -11.76 2.95 0.33
C TYR A 590 -10.35 3.53 0.20
N ASN A 591 -9.86 4.15 1.26
CA ASN A 591 -8.59 4.83 1.37
C ASN A 591 -7.96 4.61 2.77
N CYS A 592 -6.84 5.25 3.04
CA CYS A 592 -6.12 5.12 4.31
C CYS A 592 -6.98 5.58 5.51
N SER A 593 -7.66 6.72 5.39
CA SER A 593 -8.53 7.25 6.45
C SER A 593 -9.74 6.36 6.72
N TYR A 594 -10.36 5.79 5.67
CA TYR A 594 -11.45 4.83 5.88
C TYR A 594 -10.95 3.55 6.57
N ALA A 595 -9.76 3.09 6.21
CA ALA A 595 -9.12 1.93 6.83
C ALA A 595 -8.89 2.11 8.34
N GLU A 596 -8.58 3.33 8.80
CA GLU A 596 -8.41 3.65 10.23
C GLU A 596 -9.68 3.45 11.06
N HIS A 597 -10.85 3.52 10.44
CA HIS A 597 -12.14 3.20 11.09
C HIS A 597 -12.52 1.72 10.96
N ILE A 598 -12.28 1.10 9.80
CA ILE A 598 -12.69 -0.28 9.52
C ILE A 598 -11.84 -1.29 10.30
N ILE A 599 -10.53 -1.12 10.30
CA ILE A 599 -9.59 -2.09 10.87
C ILE A 599 -9.82 -2.33 12.37
N PRO A 600 -9.98 -1.30 13.22
CA PRO A 600 -10.26 -1.52 14.64
C PRO A 600 -11.61 -2.22 14.92
N ALA A 601 -12.58 -2.05 14.03
CA ALA A 601 -13.93 -2.58 14.18
C ALA A 601 -14.10 -4.02 13.67
N ALA A 602 -13.15 -4.55 12.88
CA ALA A 602 -13.25 -5.87 12.28
C ALA A 602 -13.17 -7.00 13.33
N ASP A 603 -14.03 -8.01 13.20
CA ASP A 603 -13.93 -9.27 13.96
C ASP A 603 -13.20 -10.34 13.15
N ILE A 604 -13.50 -10.46 11.86
CA ILE A 604 -12.94 -11.43 10.93
C ILE A 604 -12.22 -10.71 9.81
N SER A 605 -11.01 -11.17 9.51
CA SER A 605 -10.11 -10.69 8.46
C SER A 605 -10.08 -11.69 7.31
N GLU A 606 -10.71 -11.35 6.19
CA GLU A 606 -10.77 -12.19 4.98
C GLU A 606 -9.48 -12.07 4.16
N GLN A 607 -8.66 -13.14 4.18
CA GLN A 607 -7.35 -13.21 3.53
C GLN A 607 -7.29 -14.48 2.66
N ILE A 608 -8.08 -14.49 1.59
CA ILE A 608 -8.55 -15.69 0.89
C ILE A 608 -7.96 -15.90 -0.51
N SER A 609 -6.83 -15.29 -0.85
CA SER A 609 -6.10 -15.58 -2.11
C SER A 609 -5.66 -17.05 -2.16
N PRO A 610 -5.61 -17.72 -3.33
CA PRO A 610 -5.07 -19.07 -3.41
C PRO A 610 -3.58 -19.08 -3.03
N ALA A 611 -3.13 -20.15 -2.39
CA ALA A 611 -1.73 -20.27 -1.96
C ALA A 611 -0.76 -20.07 -3.13
N GLY A 612 0.26 -19.24 -2.91
CA GLY A 612 1.28 -18.90 -3.91
C GLY A 612 0.91 -17.73 -4.83
N THR A 613 -0.05 -16.87 -4.47
CA THR A 613 -0.45 -15.72 -5.29
C THR A 613 -0.25 -14.36 -4.61
N GLU A 614 -0.50 -14.24 -3.31
CA GLU A 614 -0.22 -13.01 -2.55
C GLU A 614 1.20 -13.05 -1.98
N ALA A 615 2.07 -12.14 -2.39
CA ALA A 615 3.45 -12.12 -1.93
C ALA A 615 3.57 -11.99 -0.39
N SER A 616 2.78 -11.11 0.20
CA SER A 616 2.74 -10.89 1.66
C SER A 616 1.34 -10.51 2.12
N GLY A 617 0.80 -9.39 1.61
CA GLY A 617 -0.25 -8.64 2.24
C GLY A 617 0.29 -7.80 3.41
N THR A 618 -0.39 -6.71 3.72
CA THR A 618 -0.14 -5.88 4.92
C THR A 618 -1.43 -5.56 5.66
N GLY A 619 -2.58 -5.65 4.98
CA GLY A 619 -3.90 -5.53 5.61
C GLY A 619 -4.14 -6.59 6.69
N ASN A 620 -3.71 -7.83 6.45
CA ASN A 620 -3.74 -8.92 7.40
C ASN A 620 -3.01 -8.57 8.71
N MET A 621 -1.83 -7.94 8.63
CA MET A 621 -1.04 -7.53 9.80
C MET A 621 -1.73 -6.43 10.61
N LYS A 622 -2.34 -5.45 9.94
CA LYS A 622 -3.10 -4.36 10.59
C LYS A 622 -4.32 -4.91 11.33
N LEU A 623 -5.04 -5.83 10.69
CA LEU A 623 -6.21 -6.48 11.25
C LEU A 623 -5.83 -7.36 12.44
N MET A 624 -4.77 -8.15 12.35
CA MET A 624 -4.20 -8.93 13.47
C MET A 624 -3.84 -8.02 14.66
N LEU A 625 -3.16 -6.91 14.42
CA LEU A 625 -2.75 -5.95 15.44
C LEU A 625 -3.94 -5.32 16.18
N ASN A 626 -5.12 -5.30 15.56
CA ASN A 626 -6.38 -4.80 16.13
C ASN A 626 -7.32 -5.93 16.59
N GLY A 627 -6.84 -7.17 16.62
CA GLY A 627 -7.56 -8.31 17.15
C GLY A 627 -8.65 -8.88 16.25
N ALA A 628 -8.57 -8.68 14.93
CA ALA A 628 -9.36 -9.45 14.00
C ALA A 628 -8.72 -10.83 13.79
N VAL A 629 -9.55 -11.88 13.77
CA VAL A 629 -9.10 -13.26 13.53
C VAL A 629 -9.03 -13.51 12.02
N THR A 630 -7.97 -14.13 11.54
CA THR A 630 -7.81 -14.39 10.11
C THR A 630 -8.66 -15.58 9.65
N LEU A 631 -9.53 -15.36 8.69
CA LEU A 631 -10.12 -16.39 7.83
C LEU A 631 -9.34 -16.37 6.51
N GLY A 632 -8.46 -17.33 6.30
CA GLY A 632 -7.52 -17.25 5.20
C GLY A 632 -6.87 -18.56 4.79
N THR A 633 -6.08 -18.47 3.74
CA THR A 633 -5.26 -19.56 3.20
C THR A 633 -3.82 -19.46 3.71
N LEU A 634 -3.04 -20.53 3.54
CA LEU A 634 -1.59 -20.51 3.80
C LEU A 634 -0.85 -19.84 2.63
N ASP A 635 -1.06 -18.53 2.50
CA ASP A 635 -0.48 -17.68 1.46
C ASP A 635 0.10 -16.40 2.06
N GLY A 636 1.16 -15.87 1.47
CA GLY A 636 1.81 -14.64 1.91
C GLY A 636 2.14 -14.65 3.41
N ALA A 637 1.90 -13.52 4.07
CA ALA A 637 2.15 -13.38 5.49
C ALA A 637 1.13 -14.13 6.38
N ASN A 638 0.03 -14.67 5.83
CA ASN A 638 -0.91 -15.48 6.62
C ASN A 638 -0.23 -16.71 7.23
N VAL A 639 0.76 -17.29 6.54
CA VAL A 639 1.55 -18.42 7.06
C VAL A 639 2.21 -18.03 8.38
N GLU A 640 2.91 -16.91 8.38
CA GLU A 640 3.62 -16.40 9.57
C GLU A 640 2.65 -15.91 10.64
N ILE A 641 1.51 -15.32 10.26
CA ILE A 641 0.45 -14.90 11.20
C ILE A 641 -0.08 -16.14 11.97
N ALA A 642 -0.41 -17.21 11.25
CA ALA A 642 -0.89 -18.45 11.86
C ALA A 642 0.17 -19.14 12.72
N GLN A 643 1.45 -19.03 12.36
CA GLN A 643 2.56 -19.54 13.17
C GLN A 643 2.73 -18.76 14.48
N GLU A 644 2.69 -17.43 14.42
CA GLU A 644 2.88 -16.55 15.59
C GLU A 644 1.68 -16.58 16.55
N ALA A 645 0.46 -16.54 16.01
CA ALA A 645 -0.77 -16.54 16.81
C ALA A 645 -1.16 -17.94 17.32
N GLY A 646 -0.73 -19.00 16.64
CA GLY A 646 -1.20 -20.38 16.79
C GLY A 646 -2.35 -20.68 15.84
N MET A 647 -2.29 -21.83 15.13
CA MET A 647 -3.28 -22.26 14.14
C MET A 647 -4.70 -22.34 14.71
N GLU A 648 -4.83 -22.65 16.01
CA GLU A 648 -6.11 -22.73 16.73
C GLU A 648 -6.78 -21.36 16.93
N ASN A 649 -6.02 -20.28 16.78
CA ASN A 649 -6.51 -18.91 16.92
C ASN A 649 -6.89 -18.27 15.57
N GLU A 650 -6.82 -19.05 14.47
CA GLU A 650 -7.15 -18.66 13.12
C GLU A 650 -8.11 -19.64 12.46
N TYR A 651 -8.70 -19.27 11.34
CA TYR A 651 -9.57 -20.14 10.52
C TYR A 651 -8.89 -20.35 9.16
N ILE A 652 -7.98 -21.34 9.13
CA ILE A 652 -7.19 -21.65 7.93
C ILE A 652 -7.89 -22.71 7.10
N PHE A 653 -7.94 -22.47 5.77
CA PHE A 653 -8.56 -23.36 4.78
C PHE A 653 -7.74 -23.43 3.49
N GLY A 654 -8.20 -24.25 2.56
CA GLY A 654 -7.68 -24.33 1.19
C GLY A 654 -6.46 -25.21 1.03
N TYR A 655 -6.04 -25.35 -0.21
CA TYR A 655 -4.89 -26.17 -0.61
C TYR A 655 -3.60 -25.40 -0.52
N THR A 656 -2.50 -26.11 -0.21
CA THR A 656 -1.15 -25.53 -0.21
C THR A 656 -0.61 -25.32 -1.62
N VAL A 657 0.50 -24.60 -1.77
CA VAL A 657 1.18 -24.38 -3.06
C VAL A 657 1.54 -25.73 -3.71
N GLU A 658 2.07 -26.67 -2.93
CA GLU A 658 2.48 -27.99 -3.40
C GLU A 658 1.28 -28.80 -3.89
N GLN A 659 0.16 -28.78 -3.17
CA GLN A 659 -1.07 -29.45 -3.54
C GLN A 659 -1.68 -28.87 -4.82
N ILE A 660 -1.73 -27.54 -4.94
CA ILE A 660 -2.22 -26.85 -6.15
C ILE A 660 -1.35 -27.24 -7.34
N ASN A 661 -0.01 -27.19 -7.20
CA ASN A 661 0.90 -27.55 -8.27
C ASN A 661 0.74 -29.01 -8.72
N ALA A 662 0.45 -29.93 -7.82
CA ALA A 662 0.24 -31.34 -8.13
C ALA A 662 -1.06 -31.61 -8.93
N MET A 663 -2.09 -30.77 -8.74
CA MET A 663 -3.41 -31.02 -9.33
C MET A 663 -3.82 -30.04 -10.44
N LYS A 664 -3.13 -28.91 -10.62
CA LYS A 664 -3.52 -27.83 -11.55
C LYS A 664 -3.75 -28.29 -13.01
N ASP A 665 -3.07 -29.36 -13.45
CA ASP A 665 -3.21 -29.86 -14.82
C ASP A 665 -4.39 -30.83 -15.01
N SER A 666 -4.81 -31.52 -13.94
CA SER A 666 -5.96 -32.44 -13.92
C SER A 666 -7.25 -31.79 -13.40
N TYR A 667 -7.16 -30.62 -12.79
CA TYR A 667 -8.29 -29.91 -12.21
C TYR A 667 -9.33 -29.48 -13.25
N ARG A 668 -10.62 -29.73 -12.94
CA ARG A 668 -11.77 -29.34 -13.76
C ARG A 668 -12.83 -28.65 -12.88
N ALA A 669 -13.04 -27.37 -13.09
CA ALA A 669 -14.02 -26.57 -12.36
C ALA A 669 -15.45 -27.12 -12.47
N ARG A 670 -15.82 -27.64 -13.65
CA ARG A 670 -17.17 -28.21 -13.88
C ARG A 670 -17.48 -29.43 -13.02
N ASP A 671 -16.47 -30.25 -12.69
CA ASP A 671 -16.69 -31.42 -11.83
C ASP A 671 -17.19 -31.00 -10.44
N ILE A 672 -16.66 -29.90 -9.90
CA ILE A 672 -17.10 -29.36 -8.61
C ILE A 672 -18.45 -28.66 -8.76
N TYR A 673 -18.66 -27.88 -9.81
CA TYR A 673 -19.93 -27.23 -10.10
C TYR A 673 -21.07 -28.24 -10.21
N ASP A 674 -20.87 -29.40 -10.86
CA ASP A 674 -21.90 -30.40 -11.10
C ASP A 674 -22.31 -31.16 -9.83
N ILE A 675 -21.37 -31.37 -8.90
CA ILE A 675 -21.62 -32.14 -7.66
C ILE A 675 -22.05 -31.28 -6.47
N ASN A 676 -21.78 -29.97 -6.48
CA ASN A 676 -22.10 -29.07 -5.38
C ASN A 676 -23.32 -28.19 -5.71
N ASP A 677 -24.51 -28.67 -5.37
CA ASP A 677 -25.77 -28.00 -5.67
C ASP A 677 -25.86 -26.57 -5.10
N ARG A 678 -25.30 -26.33 -3.91
CA ARG A 678 -25.31 -25.01 -3.26
C ARG A 678 -24.42 -24.03 -4.00
N LEU A 679 -23.19 -24.43 -4.29
CA LEU A 679 -22.27 -23.64 -5.06
C LEU A 679 -22.80 -23.35 -6.47
N ARG A 680 -23.36 -24.38 -7.12
CA ARG A 680 -24.01 -24.24 -8.43
C ARG A 680 -25.15 -23.22 -8.39
N LYS A 681 -26.00 -23.25 -7.37
CA LYS A 681 -27.08 -22.28 -7.19
C LYS A 681 -26.53 -20.85 -7.02
N ALA A 682 -25.48 -20.68 -6.23
CA ALA A 682 -24.83 -19.39 -6.05
C ALA A 682 -24.19 -18.89 -7.35
N ILE A 683 -23.44 -19.72 -8.07
CA ILE A 683 -22.79 -19.34 -9.36
C ILE A 683 -23.86 -18.98 -10.41
N ASN A 684 -24.99 -19.70 -10.46
CA ASN A 684 -26.04 -19.43 -11.43
C ASN A 684 -26.65 -18.04 -11.28
N THR A 685 -26.59 -17.40 -10.10
CA THR A 685 -27.06 -16.02 -9.92
C THR A 685 -26.29 -14.99 -10.77
N LEU A 686 -25.16 -15.38 -11.32
CA LEU A 686 -24.42 -14.55 -12.30
C LEU A 686 -25.16 -14.49 -13.66
N VAL A 687 -26.05 -15.46 -13.98
CA VAL A 687 -26.66 -15.61 -15.33
C VAL A 687 -28.17 -15.84 -15.33
N ASP A 688 -28.80 -16.25 -14.22
CA ASP A 688 -30.20 -16.70 -14.17
C ASP A 688 -31.22 -15.58 -13.91
N GLY A 689 -30.75 -14.35 -13.66
CA GLY A 689 -31.59 -13.20 -13.37
C GLY A 689 -32.03 -13.05 -11.91
N THR A 690 -31.65 -13.96 -11.00
CA THR A 690 -31.87 -13.80 -9.55
C THR A 690 -31.22 -12.54 -9.02
N VAL A 691 -30.01 -12.24 -9.50
CA VAL A 691 -29.35 -10.95 -9.39
C VAL A 691 -29.39 -10.29 -10.76
N PRO A 692 -29.70 -8.99 -10.89
CA PRO A 692 -29.69 -8.31 -12.18
C PRO A 692 -28.42 -8.63 -12.97
N THR A 693 -28.56 -9.15 -14.18
CA THR A 693 -27.46 -9.72 -14.98
C THR A 693 -27.12 -8.84 -16.16
N ASP A 694 -25.85 -8.77 -16.53
CA ASP A 694 -25.34 -8.16 -17.75
C ASP A 694 -24.21 -9.02 -18.35
N ASP A 695 -23.70 -8.60 -19.52
CA ASP A 695 -22.68 -9.38 -20.22
C ASP A 695 -21.36 -9.53 -19.44
N ALA A 696 -21.00 -8.55 -18.62
CA ALA A 696 -19.81 -8.64 -17.79
C ALA A 696 -19.96 -9.69 -16.64
N GLN A 697 -21.17 -9.83 -16.08
CA GLN A 697 -21.44 -10.91 -15.11
C GLN A 697 -21.47 -12.29 -15.80
N LYS A 698 -22.04 -12.39 -17.02
CA LYS A 698 -21.97 -13.63 -17.81
C LYS A 698 -20.51 -14.01 -18.09
N GLU A 699 -19.64 -13.04 -18.36
CA GLU A 699 -18.22 -13.30 -18.53
C GLU A 699 -17.58 -13.89 -17.27
N LEU A 700 -17.96 -13.44 -16.06
CA LEU A 700 -17.48 -14.05 -14.81
C LEU A 700 -17.92 -15.52 -14.70
N PHE A 701 -19.16 -15.85 -15.08
CA PHE A 701 -19.66 -17.23 -15.13
C PHE A 701 -18.82 -18.09 -16.08
N HIS A 702 -18.57 -17.60 -17.30
CA HIS A 702 -17.78 -18.31 -18.28
C HIS A 702 -16.31 -18.44 -17.85
N ALA A 703 -15.73 -17.42 -17.25
CA ALA A 703 -14.37 -17.47 -16.71
C ALA A 703 -14.19 -18.55 -15.64
N LEU A 704 -15.23 -18.78 -14.82
CA LEU A 704 -15.22 -19.84 -13.81
C LEU A 704 -15.37 -21.25 -14.42
N LEU A 705 -16.22 -21.43 -15.43
CA LEU A 705 -16.61 -22.78 -15.89
C LEU A 705 -16.03 -23.19 -17.22
N ASP A 706 -15.75 -22.25 -18.11
CA ASP A 706 -15.30 -22.51 -19.49
C ASP A 706 -13.87 -22.00 -19.72
N GLY A 707 -13.39 -21.05 -18.93
CA GLY A 707 -12.13 -20.36 -19.13
C GLY A 707 -12.21 -19.22 -20.15
N ALA A 708 -11.08 -18.76 -20.60
CA ALA A 708 -10.91 -17.73 -21.64
C ALA A 708 -9.72 -18.06 -22.54
N ALA A 709 -9.51 -17.27 -23.60
CA ALA A 709 -8.43 -17.49 -24.56
C ALA A 709 -7.02 -17.58 -23.92
N TRP A 710 -6.82 -16.93 -22.79
CA TRP A 710 -5.53 -16.82 -22.10
C TRP A 710 -5.42 -17.60 -20.80
N HIS A 711 -6.50 -18.24 -20.32
CA HIS A 711 -6.48 -19.07 -19.09
C HIS A 711 -7.51 -20.19 -19.10
N LYS A 712 -7.25 -21.26 -18.33
CA LYS A 712 -8.19 -22.35 -18.05
C LYS A 712 -9.36 -21.84 -17.19
N ALA A 713 -10.45 -22.63 -17.13
CA ALA A 713 -11.56 -22.39 -16.21
C ALA A 713 -11.08 -22.29 -14.76
N ASP A 714 -11.73 -21.40 -13.99
CA ASP A 714 -11.40 -21.16 -12.58
C ASP A 714 -9.89 -20.97 -12.31
N HIS A 715 -9.29 -20.05 -13.04
CA HIS A 715 -7.84 -19.78 -13.04
C HIS A 715 -7.24 -19.62 -11.63
N TYR A 716 -8.02 -19.12 -10.68
CA TYR A 716 -7.61 -18.90 -9.29
C TYR A 716 -8.21 -19.88 -8.29
N PHE A 717 -8.64 -21.09 -8.75
CA PHE A 717 -9.07 -22.21 -7.91
C PHE A 717 -10.16 -21.85 -6.89
N LEU A 718 -11.08 -20.97 -7.27
CA LEU A 718 -12.17 -20.53 -6.42
C LEU A 718 -13.09 -21.70 -6.04
N LEU A 719 -13.53 -22.51 -7.04
CA LEU A 719 -14.39 -23.66 -6.80
C LEU A 719 -13.69 -24.74 -5.99
N LEU A 720 -12.38 -24.92 -6.23
CA LEU A 720 -11.57 -25.93 -5.55
C LEU A 720 -11.54 -25.71 -4.03
N ASP A 721 -11.35 -24.47 -3.59
CA ASP A 721 -11.25 -24.11 -2.17
C ASP A 721 -12.61 -23.82 -1.51
N TYR A 722 -13.70 -23.71 -2.30
CA TYR A 722 -14.98 -23.19 -1.81
C TYR A 722 -15.56 -23.99 -0.63
N ALA A 723 -15.52 -25.30 -0.69
CA ALA A 723 -16.11 -26.14 0.37
C ALA A 723 -15.40 -25.95 1.72
N SER A 724 -14.08 -25.97 1.72
CA SER A 724 -13.25 -25.72 2.93
C SER A 724 -13.38 -24.29 3.43
N TYR A 725 -13.50 -23.32 2.51
CA TYR A 725 -13.76 -21.92 2.85
C TYR A 725 -15.10 -21.77 3.58
N MET A 726 -16.19 -22.31 3.02
CA MET A 726 -17.51 -22.25 3.65
C MET A 726 -17.56 -22.93 5.02
N GLU A 727 -16.86 -24.06 5.18
CA GLU A 727 -16.75 -24.74 6.48
C GLU A 727 -16.14 -23.83 7.52
N LYS A 728 -14.98 -23.22 7.22
CA LYS A 728 -14.26 -22.34 8.15
C LYS A 728 -14.98 -21.02 8.39
N LYS A 729 -15.61 -20.44 7.36
CA LYS A 729 -16.43 -19.23 7.48
C LYS A 729 -17.61 -19.42 8.44
N LEU A 730 -18.33 -20.52 8.28
CA LEU A 730 -19.43 -20.85 9.19
C LEU A 730 -18.96 -21.27 10.58
N GLN A 731 -17.79 -21.92 10.69
CA GLN A 731 -17.17 -22.21 11.98
C GLN A 731 -16.84 -20.89 12.72
N ALA A 732 -16.18 -19.94 12.07
CA ALA A 732 -15.87 -18.63 12.65
C ALA A 732 -17.13 -17.89 13.11
N ASN A 733 -18.20 -17.93 12.31
CA ASN A 733 -19.48 -17.36 12.67
C ASN A 733 -20.10 -18.03 13.92
N ARG A 734 -20.12 -19.36 14.01
CA ARG A 734 -20.63 -20.08 15.20
C ARG A 734 -19.79 -19.82 16.44
N ASP A 735 -18.46 -19.85 16.32
CA ASP A 735 -17.54 -19.64 17.46
C ASP A 735 -17.70 -18.24 18.07
N TYR A 736 -18.19 -17.28 17.30
CA TYR A 736 -18.48 -15.91 17.80
C TYR A 736 -19.55 -15.89 18.90
N SER A 737 -20.41 -16.91 19.02
CA SER A 737 -21.41 -17.00 20.10
C SER A 737 -20.75 -17.10 21.48
N ASP A 738 -19.60 -17.77 21.60
CA ASP A 738 -18.81 -17.75 22.82
C ASP A 738 -17.86 -16.54 22.81
N ARG A 739 -18.37 -15.40 23.33
CA ARG A 739 -17.66 -14.11 23.34
C ARG A 739 -16.36 -14.14 24.14
N LEU A 740 -16.25 -15.04 25.13
CA LEU A 740 -15.03 -15.19 25.92
C LEU A 740 -13.98 -15.97 25.14
N ALA A 741 -14.34 -17.13 24.57
CA ALA A 741 -13.44 -17.94 23.77
C ALA A 741 -12.97 -17.18 22.52
N PHE A 742 -13.90 -16.54 21.79
CA PHE A 742 -13.57 -15.75 20.59
C PHE A 742 -12.68 -14.54 20.94
N GLY A 743 -12.97 -13.81 22.03
CA GLY A 743 -12.17 -12.69 22.48
C GLY A 743 -10.76 -13.09 22.90
N ARG A 744 -10.56 -14.31 23.44
CA ARG A 744 -9.23 -14.86 23.71
C ARG A 744 -8.43 -15.07 22.42
N LYS A 745 -9.04 -15.59 21.34
CA LYS A 745 -8.40 -15.68 20.02
C LYS A 745 -7.97 -14.30 19.52
N CYS A 746 -8.85 -13.30 19.64
CA CYS A 746 -8.57 -11.92 19.24
C CYS A 746 -7.35 -11.34 20.01
N LEU A 747 -7.33 -11.50 21.33
CA LEU A 747 -6.23 -11.01 22.17
C LEU A 747 -4.93 -11.78 21.93
N MET A 748 -4.99 -13.08 21.61
CA MET A 748 -3.82 -13.87 21.25
C MET A 748 -3.21 -13.37 19.93
N ASN A 749 -4.03 -13.01 18.96
CA ASN A 749 -3.59 -12.34 17.73
C ASN A 749 -2.82 -11.04 18.04
N ILE A 750 -3.40 -10.14 18.85
CA ILE A 750 -2.73 -8.90 19.27
C ILE A 750 -1.40 -9.21 19.97
N ALA A 751 -1.40 -10.10 20.94
CA ALA A 751 -0.22 -10.45 21.72
C ALA A 751 0.92 -11.07 20.89
N SER A 752 0.59 -11.62 19.72
CA SER A 752 1.52 -12.28 18.80
C SER A 752 1.91 -11.41 17.59
N ALA A 753 1.44 -10.16 17.51
CA ALA A 753 1.65 -9.30 16.35
C ALA A 753 3.03 -8.63 16.29
N ALA A 754 3.91 -8.85 17.24
CA ALA A 754 5.22 -8.20 17.34
C ALA A 754 6.08 -8.33 16.07
N LYS A 755 6.13 -9.53 15.48
CA LYS A 755 6.86 -9.81 14.24
C LYS A 755 6.47 -8.89 13.09
N PHE A 756 5.23 -8.42 13.06
CA PHE A 756 4.67 -7.62 11.97
C PHE A 756 4.81 -6.10 12.16
N SER A 757 5.76 -5.70 13.02
CA SER A 757 6.20 -4.31 13.14
C SER A 757 7.11 -3.91 11.97
N SER A 758 6.82 -2.78 11.32
CA SER A 758 7.75 -2.20 10.32
C SER A 758 9.07 -1.72 10.96
N ASP A 759 9.09 -1.49 12.28
CA ASP A 759 10.34 -1.18 13.01
C ASP A 759 11.31 -2.35 12.98
N ARG A 760 10.80 -3.58 13.23
CA ARG A 760 11.60 -4.80 13.09
C ARG A 760 12.12 -4.94 11.65
N THR A 761 11.23 -4.76 10.65
CA THR A 761 11.59 -4.90 9.24
C THR A 761 12.69 -3.91 8.86
N ILE A 762 12.53 -2.63 9.22
CA ILE A 762 13.48 -1.58 8.82
C ILE A 762 14.85 -1.75 9.51
N ARG A 763 14.88 -2.23 10.77
CA ARG A 763 16.13 -2.59 11.46
C ARG A 763 16.85 -3.73 10.75
N GLN A 764 16.12 -4.73 10.22
CA GLN A 764 16.72 -5.81 9.44
C GLN A 764 17.29 -5.30 8.11
N TYR A 765 16.58 -4.43 7.37
CA TYR A 765 17.12 -3.78 6.19
C TYR A 765 18.40 -2.98 6.52
N ALA A 766 18.36 -2.16 7.56
CA ALA A 766 19.49 -1.33 7.97
C ALA A 766 20.73 -2.16 8.24
N LYS A 767 20.58 -3.24 8.99
CA LYS A 767 21.70 -4.12 9.41
C LYS A 767 22.19 -5.03 8.29
N GLU A 768 21.28 -5.69 7.57
CA GLU A 768 21.61 -6.87 6.75
C GLU A 768 21.72 -6.54 5.26
N ILE A 769 21.16 -5.40 4.80
CA ILE A 769 21.18 -4.97 3.39
C ILE A 769 21.92 -3.66 3.23
N TRP A 770 21.51 -2.62 3.98
CA TRP A 770 22.06 -1.27 3.79
C TRP A 770 23.37 -1.03 4.54
N HIS A 771 23.62 -1.79 5.60
CA HIS A 771 24.78 -1.63 6.50
C HIS A 771 24.88 -0.18 6.99
N VAL A 772 23.77 0.35 7.50
CA VAL A 772 23.64 1.69 8.09
C VAL A 772 23.35 1.58 9.59
N GLU A 773 23.98 2.45 10.36
CA GLU A 773 23.79 2.52 11.80
C GLU A 773 22.79 3.63 12.17
N PRO A 774 22.01 3.46 13.25
CA PRO A 774 21.16 4.53 13.77
C PRO A 774 21.95 5.79 14.12
N THR A 775 21.36 6.94 13.84
CA THR A 775 21.94 8.23 14.21
C THR A 775 21.73 8.51 15.69
N GLN A 776 22.72 9.02 16.39
CA GLN A 776 22.58 9.46 17.78
C GLN A 776 22.09 10.93 17.81
N TYR A 777 21.00 11.21 18.55
CA TYR A 777 20.36 12.52 18.70
C TYR A 777 20.50 13.08 20.12
#